data_0b9213256c00f5443d07a1f1b1c1ad3a
#
_entry.id   0b9213256c00f5443d07a1f1b1c1ad3a
#
_cell.length_a   1.000
_cell.length_b   1.000
_cell.length_c   1.000
_cell.angle_alpha   90.00
_cell.angle_beta   90.00
_cell.angle_gamma   90.00
#
_symmetry.space_group_name_H-M   'P 1'
#
loop_
_entity.id
_entity.type
_entity.pdbx_description
1 polymer ?
#
loop_
_entity_poly.entity_id
_entity_poly.type
_entity_poly.pdbx_seq_one_letter_code
_entity_poly.pdbx_strand_id
1 'polypeptide(L)'
;MPKSWRDDAPEPMVLQEHAHLSDPFSYKLKKAFLGNPLNRHSLSHQRLSKRFALGILSSDCISSSAYGSEQILIALLPAFGLAAFNILMPMTMIVLAVLVIVTFSYREVVQIYTKSGGAYVVSRDNLSPLFAQIAAVALMLDYIVTVAIQSSAGIDAIISTFTSLQHYKLDMTVAVILILTFGNLRGVKEAGAAFALPTYLFVGSMAVVFGMGIYRTITGTLTKYNPADLHGAVQIGQAKGLLNFAAIFILLRAFANGGSSLTGLEAISDGVSLFKVPEGVNARKTLLTMSAILGTLVFGVSWFAHSTYSTPYSAGSPTVISQIAKATLGNGAFGSVFFLIVQAATMLILITGANTAYSGFPYLVNFVANDGFLPRQLTKRGHRLAFSNGIVLLASAATVLVIVTRASVEHLVAYYALGVFTGFTLVGFGMARRALTNKAKGWQYSYLINTLSGVVSFAIVIIFAVVKFTEGAWVVIVLTPILVALLLRLNRQYRKEQSALRVTAAETRATSIPRHDVTVLVDSVDLATVRVVRYARSFNPRHLNAVHFVIDDQRAQAIAAEWATNPGLSDVSLELIDCPDRRLPNAAVDYAIRATASADVELTLLLPRRSYSRFLGRVLHDQTAEEIAAPISQLPRVVATIVPFDVDRIASNAQLVIHPQHAEAKIAPAPKPKKTQPINVAPVSHYAKNVTLISEIQWRERAQVQGRVTSIKPAPRGDAPGLQVEIWDETGGVSLQFLGRREIAGLEVGSQMRAEGMVGEEEGALVILNPSYELLV
;
A
#
# COMPACT_ATOMS: atom_id res chain seq x y z
N MET A 1 -29.55 -8.28 -3.50
CA MET A 1 -28.15 -8.78 -3.52
C MET A 1 -28.05 -9.82 -2.42
N PRO A 2 -27.63 -11.05 -2.69
CA PRO A 2 -27.49 -12.04 -1.63
C PRO A 2 -26.42 -11.54 -0.66
N LYS A 3 -26.68 -11.64 0.65
CA LYS A 3 -25.70 -11.36 1.70
C LYS A 3 -24.44 -12.21 1.44
N SER A 4 -23.29 -11.60 1.46
CA SER A 4 -22.05 -12.35 1.28
C SER A 4 -21.86 -13.27 2.49
N TRP A 5 -21.31 -14.48 2.28
CA TRP A 5 -20.96 -15.43 3.35
C TRP A 5 -20.09 -14.81 4.47
N ARG A 6 -19.51 -13.63 4.23
CA ARG A 6 -18.75 -12.86 5.20
C ARG A 6 -19.63 -12.14 6.22
N ASP A 7 -20.92 -11.97 5.92
CA ASP A 7 -21.86 -11.33 6.84
C ASP A 7 -22.32 -12.30 7.94
N ASP A 8 -22.18 -13.62 7.70
CA ASP A 8 -22.50 -14.69 8.65
C ASP A 8 -21.25 -15.34 9.27
N ALA A 9 -20.04 -14.86 8.95
CA ALA A 9 -18.85 -15.28 9.68
C ALA A 9 -19.04 -14.87 11.14
N PRO A 10 -18.94 -15.81 12.13
CA PRO A 10 -19.04 -15.46 13.53
C PRO A 10 -18.07 -14.31 13.78
N GLU A 11 -18.55 -13.24 14.39
CA GLU A 11 -17.69 -12.17 14.84
C GLU A 11 -16.53 -12.80 15.59
N PRO A 12 -15.28 -12.43 15.32
CA PRO A 12 -14.17 -12.99 16.06
C PRO A 12 -14.50 -12.80 17.53
N MET A 13 -14.58 -13.91 18.25
CA MET A 13 -14.97 -13.98 19.66
C MET A 13 -13.87 -13.38 20.56
N VAL A 14 -13.43 -12.18 20.23
CA VAL A 14 -12.83 -11.27 21.19
C VAL A 14 -14.02 -10.49 21.74
N LEU A 15 -14.62 -11.05 22.76
CA LEU A 15 -15.56 -10.32 23.58
C LEU A 15 -14.84 -9.06 24.04
N GLN A 16 -15.22 -7.91 23.48
CA GLN A 16 -14.61 -6.62 23.78
C GLN A 16 -14.68 -6.28 25.28
N GLU A 17 -15.55 -6.97 26.02
CA GLU A 17 -15.75 -6.82 27.46
C GLU A 17 -14.65 -7.43 28.34
N HIS A 18 -13.74 -8.27 27.79
CA HIS A 18 -12.72 -8.94 28.60
C HIS A 18 -11.28 -8.46 28.36
N ALA A 19 -11.06 -7.61 27.39
CA ALA A 19 -9.75 -7.02 27.15
C ALA A 19 -9.63 -5.63 27.79
N HIS A 20 -9.78 -5.54 29.12
CA HIS A 20 -9.44 -4.33 29.87
C HIS A 20 -7.91 -4.13 30.02
N LEU A 21 -7.17 -4.37 28.92
CA LEU A 21 -5.83 -3.83 28.80
C LEU A 21 -5.99 -2.32 28.58
N SER A 22 -5.56 -1.52 29.55
CA SER A 22 -5.56 -0.06 29.40
C SER A 22 -4.83 0.31 28.12
N ASP A 23 -5.52 1.03 27.24
CA ASP A 23 -4.93 1.53 26.00
C ASP A 23 -3.63 2.27 26.32
N PRO A 24 -2.49 1.90 25.74
CA PRO A 24 -1.24 2.62 25.95
C PRO A 24 -1.39 4.08 25.51
N PHE A 25 -0.72 5.00 26.19
CA PHE A 25 -0.82 6.44 25.91
C PHE A 25 -0.64 6.77 24.41
N SER A 26 0.29 6.10 23.74
CA SER A 26 0.51 6.21 22.29
C SER A 26 -0.72 5.84 21.46
N TYR A 27 -1.52 4.85 21.91
CA TYR A 27 -2.76 4.46 21.24
C TYR A 27 -3.88 5.45 21.50
N LYS A 28 -4.01 5.97 22.74
CA LYS A 28 -4.97 7.02 23.08
C LYS A 28 -4.71 8.29 22.27
N LEU A 29 -3.45 8.70 22.16
CA LEU A 29 -3.03 9.84 21.34
C LEU A 29 -3.39 9.59 19.86
N LYS A 30 -3.05 8.41 19.33
CA LYS A 30 -3.39 8.01 17.96
C LYS A 30 -4.91 8.01 17.72
N LYS A 31 -5.72 7.55 18.68
CA LYS A 31 -7.17 7.56 18.60
C LYS A 31 -7.74 8.98 18.64
N ALA A 32 -7.18 9.86 19.46
CA ALA A 32 -7.58 11.27 19.53
C ALA A 32 -7.29 11.99 18.21
N PHE A 33 -6.11 11.81 17.61
CA PHE A 33 -5.72 12.48 16.37
C PHE A 33 -6.36 11.88 15.12
N LEU A 34 -6.40 10.55 14.99
CA LEU A 34 -6.86 9.87 13.78
C LEU A 34 -8.32 9.41 13.84
N GLY A 35 -8.95 9.42 15.01
CA GLY A 35 -10.30 8.89 15.24
C GLY A 35 -10.33 7.37 15.49
N ASN A 36 -11.52 6.79 15.59
CA ASN A 36 -11.71 5.36 15.86
C ASN A 36 -11.22 4.47 14.71
N PRO A 37 -10.77 3.21 14.98
CA PRO A 37 -10.41 2.25 13.96
C PRO A 37 -11.59 1.96 13.03
N LEU A 38 -11.29 1.75 11.74
CA LEU A 38 -12.29 1.42 10.72
C LEU A 38 -12.31 -0.09 10.48
N ASN A 39 -13.49 -0.68 10.35
CA ASN A 39 -13.68 -2.08 10.02
C ASN A 39 -13.51 -2.33 8.52
N ARG A 40 -13.06 -3.54 8.14
CA ARG A 40 -12.80 -3.92 6.72
C ARG A 40 -14.02 -3.77 5.81
N HIS A 41 -15.23 -3.96 6.34
CA HIS A 41 -16.49 -3.80 5.60
C HIS A 41 -16.69 -2.39 5.02
N SER A 42 -16.03 -1.39 5.60
CA SER A 42 -16.11 -0.02 5.14
C SER A 42 -15.34 0.27 3.84
N LEU A 43 -14.57 -0.70 3.29
CA LEU A 43 -13.79 -0.55 2.05
C LEU A 43 -14.58 -0.90 0.78
N SER A 44 -15.70 -1.62 0.88
CA SER A 44 -16.40 -2.22 -0.26
C SER A 44 -17.23 -1.24 -1.11
N HIS A 45 -17.43 0.01 -0.70
CA HIS A 45 -18.38 0.94 -1.32
C HIS A 45 -17.77 2.16 -2.05
N GLN A 46 -16.50 2.12 -2.48
CA GLN A 46 -15.80 3.33 -2.97
C GLN A 46 -15.44 3.32 -4.47
N ARG A 47 -16.37 2.87 -5.33
CA ARG A 47 -16.14 2.99 -6.78
C ARG A 47 -16.63 4.34 -7.30
N LEU A 48 -15.74 5.05 -8.02
CA LEU A 48 -15.96 6.38 -8.55
C LEU A 48 -16.75 6.34 -9.87
N SER A 49 -17.71 7.23 -10.02
CA SER A 49 -18.31 7.52 -11.35
C SER A 49 -17.31 8.30 -12.21
N LYS A 50 -17.47 8.28 -13.53
CA LYS A 50 -16.59 9.01 -14.47
C LYS A 50 -16.41 10.49 -14.11
N ARG A 51 -17.48 11.18 -13.69
CA ARG A 51 -17.42 12.60 -13.29
C ARG A 51 -16.57 12.79 -12.05
N PHE A 52 -16.81 12.01 -11.00
CA PHE A 52 -15.99 12.09 -9.79
C PHE A 52 -14.54 11.67 -10.03
N ALA A 53 -14.31 10.61 -10.83
CA ALA A 53 -12.97 10.18 -11.19
C ALA A 53 -12.21 11.25 -11.99
N LEU A 54 -12.87 11.94 -12.93
CA LEU A 54 -12.28 13.07 -13.65
C LEU A 54 -11.88 14.18 -12.68
N GLY A 55 -12.74 14.55 -11.74
CA GLY A 55 -12.43 15.62 -10.79
C GLY A 55 -11.31 15.27 -9.81
N ILE A 56 -11.20 14.00 -9.40
CA ILE A 56 -10.25 13.56 -8.36
C ILE A 56 -8.91 13.13 -8.96
N LEU A 57 -8.92 12.23 -9.95
CA LEU A 57 -7.71 11.63 -10.51
C LEU A 57 -7.03 12.50 -11.58
N SER A 58 -7.75 13.49 -12.14
CA SER A 58 -7.21 14.38 -13.17
C SER A 58 -6.66 15.68 -12.62
N SER A 59 -6.84 15.96 -11.33
CA SER A 59 -6.42 17.24 -10.73
C SER A 59 -4.92 17.47 -10.86
N ASP A 60 -4.10 16.44 -10.68
CA ASP A 60 -2.65 16.50 -10.88
C ASP A 60 -2.26 16.87 -12.31
N CYS A 61 -2.84 16.16 -13.27
CA CYS A 61 -2.58 16.41 -14.69
C CYS A 61 -3.06 17.80 -15.13
N ILE A 62 -4.30 18.18 -14.81
CA ILE A 62 -4.90 19.45 -15.23
C ILE A 62 -4.20 20.64 -14.58
N SER A 63 -3.78 20.54 -13.31
CA SER A 63 -3.09 21.60 -12.59
C SER A 63 -1.72 21.94 -13.18
N SER A 64 -1.08 20.99 -13.89
CA SER A 64 0.21 21.21 -14.56
C SER A 64 0.13 22.30 -15.64
N SER A 65 -1.08 22.62 -16.17
CA SER A 65 -1.30 23.75 -17.06
C SER A 65 -1.02 25.11 -16.41
N ALA A 66 -1.01 25.18 -15.07
CA ALA A 66 -0.81 26.44 -14.35
C ALA A 66 0.63 26.93 -14.39
N TYR A 67 1.62 26.01 -14.56
CA TYR A 67 3.03 26.39 -14.56
C TYR A 67 3.78 25.97 -15.85
N GLY A 68 3.22 25.10 -16.70
CA GLY A 68 3.94 24.58 -17.86
C GLY A 68 4.45 25.66 -18.84
N SER A 69 3.60 26.59 -19.28
CA SER A 69 3.97 27.68 -20.18
C SER A 69 4.98 28.65 -19.53
N GLU A 70 4.83 28.89 -18.23
CA GLU A 70 5.76 29.68 -17.43
C GLU A 70 7.17 29.09 -17.44
N GLN A 71 7.29 27.79 -17.26
CA GLN A 71 8.55 27.06 -17.27
C GLN A 71 9.23 27.10 -18.66
N ILE A 72 8.48 27.11 -19.76
CA ILE A 72 9.03 27.32 -21.11
C ILE A 72 9.63 28.72 -21.22
N LEU A 73 8.91 29.77 -20.79
CA LEU A 73 9.36 31.15 -20.85
C LEU A 73 10.59 31.42 -19.97
N ILE A 74 10.69 30.80 -18.80
CA ILE A 74 11.89 30.90 -17.91
C ILE A 74 13.16 30.47 -18.68
N ALA A 75 13.07 29.46 -19.52
CA ALA A 75 14.21 29.02 -20.32
C ALA A 75 14.47 29.91 -21.55
N LEU A 76 13.42 30.44 -22.20
CA LEU A 76 13.55 31.16 -23.46
C LEU A 76 13.92 32.62 -23.29
N LEU A 77 13.34 33.33 -22.30
CA LEU A 77 13.48 34.80 -22.16
C LEU A 77 14.96 35.27 -22.00
N PRO A 78 15.81 34.60 -21.19
CA PRO A 78 17.19 35.02 -21.03
C PRO A 78 18.02 34.90 -22.30
N ALA A 79 17.61 34.05 -23.21
CA ALA A 79 18.40 33.75 -24.42
C ALA A 79 17.87 34.42 -25.69
N PHE A 80 16.56 34.53 -25.82
CA PHE A 80 15.91 35.02 -27.06
C PHE A 80 15.19 36.35 -26.87
N GLY A 81 15.21 36.92 -25.66
CA GLY A 81 14.54 38.16 -25.38
C GLY A 81 13.05 38.13 -25.73
N LEU A 82 12.50 39.18 -26.31
CA LEU A 82 11.11 39.25 -26.71
C LEU A 82 10.69 38.23 -27.79
N ALA A 83 11.65 37.72 -28.59
CA ALA A 83 11.36 36.66 -29.54
C ALA A 83 10.94 35.34 -28.88
N ALA A 84 11.23 35.17 -27.58
CA ALA A 84 10.79 34.04 -26.77
C ALA A 84 9.28 33.81 -26.84
N PHE A 85 8.48 34.89 -26.85
CA PHE A 85 7.03 34.79 -26.94
C PHE A 85 6.54 34.18 -28.26
N ASN A 86 7.25 34.45 -29.38
CA ASN A 86 6.94 33.83 -30.68
C ASN A 86 7.37 32.36 -30.73
N ILE A 87 8.47 31.99 -30.03
CA ILE A 87 8.95 30.61 -29.92
C ILE A 87 8.07 29.77 -28.98
N LEU A 88 7.39 30.39 -28.04
CA LEU A 88 6.53 29.70 -27.07
C LEU A 88 5.45 28.84 -27.78
N MET A 89 4.80 29.36 -28.82
CA MET A 89 3.71 28.63 -29.50
C MET A 89 4.21 27.36 -30.22
N PRO A 90 5.25 27.39 -31.08
CA PRO A 90 5.83 26.17 -31.65
C PRO A 90 6.24 25.15 -30.56
N MET A 91 6.88 25.60 -29.48
CA MET A 91 7.27 24.71 -28.38
C MET A 91 6.05 24.06 -27.73
N THR A 92 5.01 24.82 -27.46
CA THR A 92 3.74 24.30 -26.94
C THR A 92 3.13 23.25 -27.89
N MET A 93 3.13 23.49 -29.21
CA MET A 93 2.61 22.52 -30.18
C MET A 93 3.39 21.20 -30.16
N ILE A 94 4.72 21.23 -29.99
CA ILE A 94 5.53 20.01 -29.86
C ILE A 94 5.17 19.26 -28.57
N VAL A 95 5.01 19.97 -27.44
CA VAL A 95 4.57 19.38 -26.16
C VAL A 95 3.18 18.74 -26.31
N LEU A 96 2.24 19.41 -26.97
CA LEU A 96 0.91 18.87 -27.22
C LEU A 96 0.91 17.64 -28.15
N ALA A 97 1.80 17.60 -29.13
CA ALA A 97 1.99 16.40 -29.96
C ALA A 97 2.45 15.20 -29.13
N VAL A 98 3.38 15.40 -28.19
CA VAL A 98 3.78 14.37 -27.23
C VAL A 98 2.59 13.93 -26.35
N LEU A 99 1.79 14.88 -25.85
CA LEU A 99 0.57 14.58 -25.09
C LEU A 99 -0.35 13.61 -25.84
N VAL A 100 -0.59 13.89 -27.13
CA VAL A 100 -1.44 13.05 -27.97
C VAL A 100 -0.86 11.63 -28.10
N ILE A 101 0.42 11.51 -28.42
CA ILE A 101 1.09 10.21 -28.59
C ILE A 101 1.00 9.38 -27.31
N VAL A 102 1.37 9.96 -26.16
CA VAL A 102 1.34 9.28 -24.85
C VAL A 102 -0.09 8.92 -24.45
N THR A 103 -1.06 9.82 -24.69
CA THR A 103 -2.49 9.56 -24.39
C THR A 103 -3.01 8.34 -25.17
N PHE A 104 -2.67 8.22 -26.45
CA PHE A 104 -3.10 7.07 -27.25
C PHE A 104 -2.45 5.75 -26.79
N SER A 105 -1.21 5.78 -26.32
CA SER A 105 -0.58 4.62 -25.67
C SER A 105 -1.29 4.25 -24.37
N TYR A 106 -1.48 5.20 -23.45
CA TYR A 106 -2.12 4.95 -22.16
C TYR A 106 -3.60 4.56 -22.27
N ARG A 107 -4.28 4.96 -23.34
CA ARG A 107 -5.64 4.52 -23.65
C ARG A 107 -5.73 2.99 -23.75
N GLU A 108 -4.71 2.33 -24.25
CA GLU A 108 -4.65 0.87 -24.33
C GLU A 108 -4.29 0.26 -22.97
N VAL A 109 -3.37 0.89 -22.24
CA VAL A 109 -2.96 0.44 -20.89
C VAL A 109 -4.16 0.32 -19.96
N VAL A 110 -4.97 1.37 -19.84
CA VAL A 110 -6.12 1.41 -18.93
C VAL A 110 -7.23 0.40 -19.30
N GLN A 111 -7.28 -0.06 -20.54
CA GLN A 111 -8.22 -1.08 -20.97
C GLN A 111 -7.76 -2.50 -20.61
N ILE A 112 -6.46 -2.74 -20.65
CA ILE A 112 -5.86 -4.07 -20.46
C ILE A 112 -5.55 -4.29 -18.98
N TYR A 113 -4.97 -3.28 -18.33
CA TYR A 113 -4.54 -3.34 -16.93
C TYR A 113 -5.58 -2.65 -16.04
N THR A 114 -6.63 -3.39 -15.67
CA THR A 114 -7.70 -2.89 -14.80
C THR A 114 -7.34 -2.93 -13.30
N LYS A 115 -6.19 -3.51 -12.96
CA LYS A 115 -5.61 -3.47 -11.62
C LYS A 115 -4.70 -2.26 -11.50
N SER A 116 -4.69 -1.60 -10.34
CA SER A 116 -3.77 -0.48 -10.06
C SER A 116 -2.31 -0.90 -10.18
N GLY A 117 -1.41 0.05 -10.43
CA GLY A 117 0.04 -0.19 -10.49
C GLY A 117 0.72 0.27 -11.77
N GLY A 118 0.00 0.84 -12.74
CA GLY A 118 0.49 1.60 -13.88
C GLY A 118 1.74 1.04 -14.55
N ALA A 119 2.76 1.88 -14.72
CA ALA A 119 4.02 1.53 -15.39
C ALA A 119 4.76 0.36 -14.72
N TYR A 120 4.65 0.20 -13.40
CA TYR A 120 5.28 -0.91 -12.68
C TYR A 120 4.73 -2.27 -13.15
N VAL A 121 3.41 -2.42 -13.17
CA VAL A 121 2.76 -3.68 -13.55
C VAL A 121 3.00 -4.00 -15.03
N VAL A 122 2.88 -2.99 -15.92
CA VAL A 122 3.18 -3.16 -17.35
C VAL A 122 4.61 -3.66 -17.57
N SER A 123 5.58 -3.07 -16.86
CA SER A 123 6.99 -3.45 -16.97
C SER A 123 7.28 -4.83 -16.39
N ARG A 124 6.64 -5.16 -15.26
CA ARG A 124 6.78 -6.47 -14.61
C ARG A 124 6.28 -7.59 -15.51
N ASP A 125 5.10 -7.40 -16.10
CA ASP A 125 4.43 -8.45 -16.86
C ASP A 125 5.00 -8.62 -18.28
N ASN A 126 5.59 -7.57 -18.89
CA ASN A 126 6.01 -7.61 -20.29
C ASN A 126 7.52 -7.45 -20.52
N LEU A 127 8.27 -6.90 -19.58
CA LEU A 127 9.72 -6.68 -19.76
C LEU A 127 10.54 -7.62 -18.87
N SER A 128 10.97 -7.15 -17.72
CA SER A 128 11.69 -7.98 -16.75
C SER A 128 11.60 -7.38 -15.35
N PRO A 129 11.94 -8.14 -14.28
CA PRO A 129 11.98 -7.63 -12.92
C PRO A 129 12.87 -6.39 -12.74
N LEU A 130 13.97 -6.27 -13.50
CA LEU A 130 14.85 -5.11 -13.46
C LEU A 130 14.11 -3.85 -13.94
N PHE A 131 13.48 -3.92 -15.12
CA PHE A 131 12.72 -2.79 -15.68
C PHE A 131 11.50 -2.44 -14.81
N ALA A 132 10.88 -3.43 -14.18
CA ALA A 132 9.82 -3.18 -13.21
C ALA A 132 10.32 -2.35 -12.01
N GLN A 133 11.54 -2.63 -11.49
CA GLN A 133 12.10 -1.84 -10.40
C GLN A 133 12.52 -0.43 -10.84
N ILE A 134 13.01 -0.27 -12.07
CA ILE A 134 13.28 1.07 -12.64
C ILE A 134 11.96 1.85 -12.71
N ALA A 135 10.87 1.25 -13.20
CA ALA A 135 9.55 1.88 -13.24
C ALA A 135 9.04 2.23 -11.83
N ALA A 136 9.22 1.31 -10.85
CA ALA A 136 8.82 1.55 -9.47
C ALA A 136 9.55 2.76 -8.86
N VAL A 137 10.87 2.81 -9.00
CA VAL A 137 11.69 3.92 -8.48
C VAL A 137 11.34 5.23 -9.18
N ALA A 138 11.18 5.20 -10.51
CA ALA A 138 10.79 6.37 -11.30
C ALA A 138 9.45 6.95 -10.83
N LEU A 139 8.43 6.11 -10.65
CA LEU A 139 7.12 6.52 -10.12
C LEU A 139 7.18 6.97 -8.66
N MET A 140 8.00 6.32 -7.81
CA MET A 140 8.15 6.77 -6.42
C MET A 140 8.75 8.17 -6.34
N LEU A 141 9.78 8.45 -7.15
CA LEU A 141 10.38 9.78 -7.23
C LEU A 141 9.40 10.80 -7.79
N ASP A 142 8.66 10.43 -8.83
CA ASP A 142 7.61 11.26 -9.42
C ASP A 142 6.58 11.71 -8.37
N TYR A 143 5.99 10.78 -7.61
CA TYR A 143 5.01 11.14 -6.57
C TYR A 143 5.58 12.05 -5.47
N ILE A 144 6.85 11.84 -5.06
CA ILE A 144 7.51 12.70 -4.07
C ILE A 144 7.64 14.13 -4.61
N VAL A 145 8.08 14.25 -5.85
CA VAL A 145 8.28 15.56 -6.48
C VAL A 145 6.94 16.22 -6.82
N THR A 146 5.91 15.46 -7.20
CA THR A 146 4.54 15.95 -7.40
C THR A 146 4.01 16.64 -6.15
N VAL A 147 4.14 16.05 -4.96
CA VAL A 147 3.72 16.71 -3.72
C VAL A 147 4.48 18.01 -3.51
N ALA A 148 5.77 18.02 -3.74
CA ALA A 148 6.62 19.20 -3.55
C ALA A 148 6.26 20.34 -4.53
N ILE A 149 6.17 20.04 -5.84
CA ILE A 149 5.84 21.02 -6.88
C ILE A 149 4.44 21.60 -6.69
N GLN A 150 3.46 20.72 -6.58
CA GLN A 150 2.05 21.11 -6.51
C GLN A 150 1.78 21.96 -5.26
N SER A 151 2.37 21.60 -4.11
CA SER A 151 2.25 22.39 -2.89
C SER A 151 2.93 23.75 -3.03
N SER A 152 4.14 23.80 -3.63
CA SER A 152 4.87 25.06 -3.84
C SER A 152 4.15 25.97 -4.82
N ALA A 153 3.72 25.47 -5.96
CA ALA A 153 2.98 26.23 -6.97
C ALA A 153 1.61 26.70 -6.46
N GLY A 154 0.95 25.91 -5.61
CA GLY A 154 -0.30 26.31 -4.94
C GLY A 154 -0.10 27.51 -4.02
N ILE A 155 1.01 27.58 -3.31
CA ILE A 155 1.39 28.74 -2.49
C ILE A 155 1.77 29.93 -3.36
N ASP A 156 2.44 29.74 -4.50
CA ASP A 156 2.73 30.83 -5.44
C ASP A 156 1.44 31.49 -5.98
N ALA A 157 0.36 30.74 -6.16
CA ALA A 157 -0.94 31.30 -6.51
C ALA A 157 -1.51 32.21 -5.40
N ILE A 158 -1.36 31.84 -4.11
CA ILE A 158 -1.75 32.69 -2.97
C ILE A 158 -0.90 33.97 -2.95
N ILE A 159 0.41 33.82 -3.05
CA ILE A 159 1.37 34.93 -3.00
C ILE A 159 1.15 35.90 -4.17
N SER A 160 0.72 35.39 -5.33
CA SER A 160 0.35 36.24 -6.48
C SER A 160 -0.79 37.21 -6.17
N THR A 161 -1.60 36.93 -5.15
CA THR A 161 -2.67 37.82 -4.66
C THR A 161 -2.19 38.63 -3.46
N PHE A 162 -1.46 38.00 -2.53
CA PHE A 162 -1.01 38.57 -1.27
C PHE A 162 0.51 38.58 -1.20
N THR A 163 1.14 39.48 -1.92
CA THR A 163 2.62 39.57 -2.06
C THR A 163 3.37 39.68 -0.73
N SER A 164 2.73 40.23 0.33
CA SER A 164 3.28 40.28 1.69
C SER A 164 3.61 38.91 2.28
N LEU A 165 3.02 37.84 1.78
CA LEU A 165 3.24 36.48 2.25
C LEU A 165 4.47 35.78 1.62
N GLN A 166 5.18 36.47 0.70
CA GLN A 166 6.36 35.91 0.02
C GLN A 166 7.43 35.41 1.01
N HIS A 167 7.61 36.06 2.13
CA HIS A 167 8.58 35.69 3.16
C HIS A 167 8.27 34.32 3.80
N TYR A 168 6.98 33.96 3.88
CA TYR A 168 6.51 32.72 4.50
C TYR A 168 6.28 31.56 3.50
N LYS A 169 6.75 31.71 2.25
CA LYS A 169 6.53 30.69 1.18
C LYS A 169 6.89 29.27 1.64
N LEU A 170 8.09 29.10 2.21
CA LEU A 170 8.57 27.78 2.67
C LEU A 170 7.67 27.21 3.78
N ASP A 171 7.37 28.00 4.79
CA ASP A 171 6.59 27.58 5.96
C ASP A 171 5.17 27.19 5.55
N MET A 172 4.55 27.99 4.67
CA MET A 172 3.21 27.71 4.13
C MET A 172 3.20 26.43 3.30
N THR A 173 4.24 26.20 2.48
CA THR A 173 4.35 24.97 1.67
C THR A 173 4.48 23.74 2.56
N VAL A 174 5.32 23.78 3.59
CA VAL A 174 5.46 22.70 4.56
C VAL A 174 4.14 22.48 5.33
N ALA A 175 3.45 23.55 5.74
CA ALA A 175 2.16 23.45 6.41
C ALA A 175 1.11 22.75 5.51
N VAL A 176 1.06 23.05 4.22
CA VAL A 176 0.17 22.36 3.27
C VAL A 176 0.48 20.87 3.21
N ILE A 177 1.75 20.47 3.11
CA ILE A 177 2.15 19.06 3.11
C ILE A 177 1.70 18.37 4.40
N LEU A 178 1.88 19.01 5.56
CA LEU A 178 1.46 18.45 6.85
C LEU A 178 -0.06 18.31 6.95
N ILE A 179 -0.83 19.30 6.47
CA ILE A 179 -2.30 19.25 6.43
C ILE A 179 -2.77 18.10 5.53
N LEU A 180 -2.20 17.96 4.33
CA LEU A 180 -2.52 16.85 3.42
C LEU A 180 -2.16 15.49 4.05
N THR A 181 -1.01 15.40 4.70
CA THR A 181 -0.58 14.18 5.40
C THR A 181 -1.57 13.80 6.50
N PHE A 182 -1.94 14.75 7.34
CA PHE A 182 -2.91 14.54 8.41
C PHE A 182 -4.27 14.08 7.87
N GLY A 183 -4.77 14.77 6.83
CA GLY A 183 -6.03 14.40 6.18
C GLY A 183 -6.02 12.98 5.64
N ASN A 184 -4.94 12.58 4.95
CA ASN A 184 -4.81 11.24 4.38
C ASN A 184 -4.62 10.16 5.45
N LEU A 185 -3.87 10.43 6.53
CA LEU A 185 -3.75 9.51 7.67
C LEU A 185 -5.08 9.30 8.41
N ARG A 186 -5.92 10.31 8.47
CA ARG A 186 -7.26 10.23 9.06
C ARG A 186 -8.23 9.44 8.19
N GLY A 187 -7.91 9.22 6.93
CA GLY A 187 -8.72 8.45 6.00
C GLY A 187 -10.00 9.20 5.63
N VAL A 188 -9.87 10.17 4.75
CA VAL A 188 -10.99 11.00 4.29
C VAL A 188 -11.92 10.17 3.40
N LYS A 189 -12.93 9.52 3.98
CA LYS A 189 -13.92 8.72 3.26
C LYS A 189 -15.00 9.57 2.56
N GLU A 190 -15.25 10.76 3.07
CA GLU A 190 -16.41 11.59 2.67
C GLU A 190 -16.05 12.69 1.68
N ALA A 191 -14.78 12.83 1.34
CA ALA A 191 -14.27 13.96 0.58
C ALA A 191 -14.30 13.80 -0.95
N GLY A 192 -14.80 12.68 -1.51
CA GLY A 192 -14.75 12.45 -2.95
C GLY A 192 -15.37 13.61 -3.77
N ALA A 193 -16.52 14.13 -3.36
CA ALA A 193 -17.15 15.26 -4.02
C ALA A 193 -16.38 16.57 -3.78
N ALA A 194 -15.84 16.77 -2.56
CA ALA A 194 -15.08 17.95 -2.20
C ALA A 194 -13.75 18.05 -2.97
N PHE A 195 -13.08 16.93 -3.24
CA PHE A 195 -11.85 16.90 -4.06
C PHE A 195 -12.10 17.03 -5.57
N ALA A 196 -13.32 16.76 -6.05
CA ALA A 196 -13.66 16.99 -7.45
C ALA A 196 -13.98 18.45 -7.76
N LEU A 197 -14.51 19.21 -6.80
CA LEU A 197 -14.91 20.60 -6.96
C LEU A 197 -13.75 21.52 -7.42
N PRO A 198 -12.54 21.47 -6.85
CA PRO A 198 -11.40 22.30 -7.28
C PRO A 198 -11.09 22.16 -8.78
N THR A 199 -11.09 20.93 -9.29
CA THR A 199 -10.82 20.69 -10.72
C THR A 199 -11.87 21.36 -11.62
N TYR A 200 -13.13 21.22 -11.31
CA TYR A 200 -14.21 21.84 -12.11
C TYR A 200 -14.24 23.37 -11.95
N LEU A 201 -13.94 23.86 -10.75
CA LEU A 201 -13.84 25.30 -10.49
C LEU A 201 -12.69 25.92 -11.30
N PHE A 202 -11.53 25.27 -11.34
CA PHE A 202 -10.38 25.72 -12.11
C PHE A 202 -10.67 25.70 -13.61
N VAL A 203 -11.16 24.59 -14.15
CA VAL A 203 -11.49 24.50 -15.59
C VAL A 203 -12.55 25.52 -15.97
N GLY A 204 -13.58 25.70 -15.15
CA GLY A 204 -14.64 26.69 -15.38
C GLY A 204 -14.13 28.13 -15.31
N SER A 205 -13.28 28.45 -14.31
CA SER A 205 -12.70 29.78 -14.18
C SER A 205 -11.75 30.11 -15.34
N MET A 206 -10.95 29.14 -15.81
CA MET A 206 -10.10 29.30 -16.98
C MET A 206 -10.88 29.46 -18.28
N ALA A 207 -12.02 28.79 -18.42
CA ALA A 207 -12.90 28.98 -19.56
C ALA A 207 -13.43 30.43 -19.63
N VAL A 208 -13.77 31.03 -18.49
CA VAL A 208 -14.16 32.45 -18.41
C VAL A 208 -12.98 33.36 -18.74
N VAL A 209 -11.78 33.11 -18.20
CA VAL A 209 -10.55 33.87 -18.52
C VAL A 209 -10.28 33.85 -20.01
N PHE A 210 -10.36 32.69 -20.66
CA PHE A 210 -10.13 32.57 -22.09
C PHE A 210 -11.27 33.22 -22.89
N GLY A 211 -12.53 33.07 -22.52
CA GLY A 211 -13.65 33.72 -23.16
C GLY A 211 -13.54 35.25 -23.10
N MET A 212 -13.24 35.82 -21.94
CA MET A 212 -12.99 37.26 -21.80
C MET A 212 -11.74 37.72 -22.55
N GLY A 213 -10.69 36.90 -22.54
CA GLY A 213 -9.47 37.18 -23.31
C GLY A 213 -9.73 37.23 -24.81
N ILE A 214 -10.50 36.28 -25.40
CA ILE A 214 -10.91 36.29 -26.79
C ILE A 214 -11.75 37.53 -27.09
N TYR A 215 -12.74 37.84 -26.24
CA TYR A 215 -13.58 39.04 -26.39
C TYR A 215 -12.72 40.31 -26.46
N ARG A 216 -11.78 40.48 -25.49
CA ARG A 216 -10.91 41.66 -25.46
C ARG A 216 -9.88 41.70 -26.59
N THR A 217 -9.47 40.55 -27.12
CA THR A 217 -8.63 40.49 -28.30
C THR A 217 -9.36 40.99 -29.52
N ILE A 218 -10.63 40.57 -29.71
CA ILE A 218 -11.47 41.00 -30.84
C ILE A 218 -11.80 42.49 -30.74
N THR A 219 -12.09 43.00 -29.55
CA THR A 219 -12.38 44.42 -29.31
C THR A 219 -11.15 45.34 -29.24
N GLY A 220 -9.92 44.77 -29.32
CA GLY A 220 -8.68 45.52 -29.23
C GLY A 220 -8.37 46.08 -27.83
N THR A 221 -9.08 45.61 -26.81
CA THR A 221 -8.96 46.10 -25.40
C THR A 221 -8.11 45.21 -24.49
N LEU A 222 -7.43 44.20 -25.04
CA LEU A 222 -6.58 43.30 -24.27
C LEU A 222 -5.36 44.03 -23.75
N THR A 223 -5.15 44.03 -22.45
CA THR A 223 -4.00 44.66 -21.82
C THR A 223 -2.71 43.85 -22.13
N LYS A 224 -1.67 44.54 -22.59
CA LYS A 224 -0.34 43.96 -22.83
C LYS A 224 0.62 44.51 -21.78
N TYR A 225 1.43 43.64 -21.23
CA TYR A 225 2.51 44.07 -20.33
C TYR A 225 3.70 44.54 -21.16
N ASN A 226 4.42 45.53 -20.64
CA ASN A 226 5.74 45.84 -21.15
C ASN A 226 6.77 45.10 -20.27
N PRO A 227 7.44 44.07 -20.77
CA PRO A 227 8.36 43.27 -19.95
C PRO A 227 9.53 44.06 -19.36
N ALA A 228 9.92 45.21 -19.98
CA ALA A 228 10.98 46.05 -19.50
C ALA A 228 10.61 46.82 -18.19
N ASP A 229 9.32 47.00 -17.93
CA ASP A 229 8.82 47.75 -16.77
C ASP A 229 8.52 46.84 -15.57
N LEU A 230 8.70 45.51 -15.71
CA LEU A 230 8.36 44.55 -14.69
C LEU A 230 9.54 44.29 -13.74
N HIS A 231 9.55 44.99 -12.60
CA HIS A 231 10.57 44.79 -11.55
C HIS A 231 10.49 43.40 -10.92
N GLY A 232 11.61 42.62 -10.97
CA GLY A 232 11.70 41.26 -10.43
C GLY A 232 11.33 40.16 -11.42
N ALA A 233 10.96 40.51 -12.65
CA ALA A 233 10.81 39.55 -13.74
C ALA A 233 12.14 38.91 -14.14
N VAL A 234 12.07 37.73 -14.77
CA VAL A 234 13.21 37.04 -15.35
C VAL A 234 13.90 37.97 -16.36
N GLN A 235 15.24 38.03 -16.32
CA GLN A 235 16.02 38.92 -17.20
C GLN A 235 15.73 38.61 -18.67
N ILE A 236 15.48 39.68 -19.42
CA ILE A 236 15.25 39.62 -20.85
C ILE A 236 16.60 39.78 -21.55
N GLY A 237 17.08 38.71 -22.16
CA GLY A 237 18.34 38.74 -22.90
C GLY A 237 18.22 39.37 -24.30
N GLN A 238 19.34 39.50 -24.98
CA GLN A 238 19.36 39.87 -26.39
C GLN A 238 19.12 38.64 -27.27
N ALA A 239 18.33 38.81 -28.32
CA ALA A 239 18.02 37.73 -29.26
C ALA A 239 19.28 37.13 -29.89
N LYS A 240 19.51 35.83 -29.61
CA LYS A 240 20.58 35.04 -30.28
C LYS A 240 20.00 34.34 -31.49
N GLY A 241 20.79 34.22 -32.54
CA GLY A 241 20.36 33.50 -33.76
C GLY A 241 19.97 32.04 -33.43
N LEU A 242 18.91 31.52 -34.08
CA LEU A 242 18.32 30.19 -33.81
C LEU A 242 19.19 28.99 -34.25
N LEU A 243 20.21 29.20 -35.06
CA LEU A 243 20.97 28.12 -35.72
C LEU A 243 22.34 27.82 -35.09
N ASN A 244 22.63 28.32 -33.90
CA ASN A 244 23.86 27.96 -33.20
C ASN A 244 23.59 26.85 -32.16
N PHE A 245 24.65 26.11 -31.77
CA PHE A 245 24.53 24.99 -30.82
C PHE A 245 23.91 25.42 -29.46
N ALA A 246 24.27 26.61 -29.00
CA ALA A 246 23.73 27.15 -27.76
C ALA A 246 22.20 27.41 -27.85
N ALA A 247 21.71 27.90 -28.98
CA ALA A 247 20.30 28.11 -29.22
C ALA A 247 19.52 26.78 -29.23
N ILE A 248 20.04 25.76 -29.92
CA ILE A 248 19.45 24.43 -29.97
C ILE A 248 19.38 23.87 -28.55
N PHE A 249 20.44 23.99 -27.76
CA PHE A 249 20.44 23.51 -26.34
C PHE A 249 19.37 24.21 -25.51
N ILE A 250 19.17 25.52 -25.67
CA ILE A 250 18.16 26.29 -24.97
C ILE A 250 16.74 25.91 -25.43
N LEU A 251 16.55 25.66 -26.74
CA LEU A 251 15.25 25.15 -27.25
C LEU A 251 14.92 23.78 -26.66
N LEU A 252 15.89 22.88 -26.56
CA LEU A 252 15.73 21.59 -25.89
C LEU A 252 15.43 21.76 -24.38
N ARG A 253 16.05 22.76 -23.73
CA ARG A 253 15.78 23.12 -22.35
C ARG A 253 14.34 23.64 -22.17
N ALA A 254 13.90 24.51 -23.05
CA ALA A 254 12.54 25.02 -23.05
C ALA A 254 11.49 23.91 -23.27
N PHE A 255 11.78 23.01 -24.23
CA PHE A 255 10.97 21.82 -24.47
C PHE A 255 10.93 20.91 -23.25
N ALA A 256 12.09 20.64 -22.64
CA ALA A 256 12.17 19.87 -21.40
C ALA A 256 11.31 20.52 -20.31
N ASN A 257 11.47 21.81 -20.06
CA ASN A 257 10.64 22.53 -19.09
C ASN A 257 9.14 22.41 -19.37
N GLY A 258 8.73 22.56 -20.65
CA GLY A 258 7.34 22.40 -21.09
C GLY A 258 6.81 20.98 -20.90
N GLY A 259 7.67 19.98 -21.00
CA GLY A 259 7.35 18.58 -20.75
C GLY A 259 6.81 18.33 -19.34
N SER A 260 7.15 19.18 -18.36
CA SER A 260 6.58 19.12 -17.02
C SER A 260 5.06 19.29 -16.98
N SER A 261 4.44 19.87 -18.01
CA SER A 261 2.99 19.98 -18.13
C SER A 261 2.29 18.69 -18.57
N LEU A 262 3.04 17.64 -18.91
CA LEU A 262 2.50 16.35 -19.37
C LEU A 262 2.42 15.30 -18.23
N THR A 263 2.78 15.66 -17.04
CA THR A 263 2.77 14.78 -15.87
C THR A 263 1.36 14.53 -15.35
N GLY A 264 1.17 13.45 -14.58
CA GLY A 264 -0.13 13.07 -14.02
C GLY A 264 -1.04 12.27 -14.97
N LEU A 265 -0.62 11.98 -16.21
CA LEU A 265 -1.36 11.10 -17.13
C LEU A 265 -1.48 9.68 -16.57
N GLU A 266 -0.45 9.22 -15.85
CA GLU A 266 -0.38 7.92 -15.19
C GLU A 266 -1.40 7.77 -14.05
N ALA A 267 -1.85 8.85 -13.42
CA ALA A 267 -2.79 8.81 -12.30
C ALA A 267 -4.09 8.07 -12.64
N ILE A 268 -4.57 8.19 -13.89
CA ILE A 268 -5.74 7.42 -14.36
C ILE A 268 -5.40 5.93 -14.46
N SER A 269 -4.20 5.56 -14.93
CA SER A 269 -3.80 4.15 -15.05
C SER A 269 -3.53 3.51 -13.70
N ASP A 270 -3.00 4.27 -12.75
CA ASP A 270 -2.78 3.81 -11.37
C ASP A 270 -4.10 3.69 -10.60
N GLY A 271 -5.10 4.48 -10.94
CA GLY A 271 -6.41 4.52 -10.33
C GLY A 271 -7.51 3.70 -11.03
N VAL A 272 -7.22 2.88 -12.05
CA VAL A 272 -8.26 2.16 -12.84
C VAL A 272 -9.19 1.34 -11.96
N SER A 273 -8.69 0.68 -10.94
CA SER A 273 -9.49 -0.15 -10.01
C SER A 273 -10.52 0.63 -9.19
N LEU A 274 -10.41 1.96 -9.13
CA LEU A 274 -11.36 2.84 -8.43
C LEU A 274 -12.61 3.15 -9.26
N PHE A 275 -12.60 2.90 -10.57
CA PHE A 275 -13.75 3.17 -11.42
C PHE A 275 -14.88 2.16 -11.23
N LYS A 276 -16.11 2.61 -11.47
CA LYS A 276 -17.27 1.70 -11.62
C LYS A 276 -17.08 0.79 -12.83
N VAL A 277 -17.63 -0.42 -12.74
CA VAL A 277 -17.65 -1.40 -13.85
C VAL A 277 -18.43 -0.83 -15.05
N PRO A 278 -17.93 -0.99 -16.30
CA PRO A 278 -16.64 -1.59 -16.69
C PRO A 278 -15.48 -0.59 -16.52
N GLU A 279 -14.52 -0.94 -15.63
CA GLU A 279 -13.47 -0.05 -15.16
C GLU A 279 -12.62 0.51 -16.32
N GLY A 280 -12.08 -0.35 -17.17
CA GLY A 280 -11.19 0.05 -18.27
C GLY A 280 -11.86 0.95 -19.30
N VAL A 281 -13.16 0.72 -19.63
CA VAL A 281 -13.91 1.58 -20.54
C VAL A 281 -14.16 2.97 -19.94
N ASN A 282 -14.46 3.03 -18.65
CA ASN A 282 -14.69 4.27 -17.95
C ASN A 282 -13.39 5.07 -17.78
N ALA A 283 -12.29 4.40 -17.39
CA ALA A 283 -10.97 5.00 -17.29
C ALA A 283 -10.49 5.56 -18.64
N ARG A 284 -10.65 4.82 -19.75
CA ARG A 284 -10.33 5.28 -21.09
C ARG A 284 -11.05 6.57 -21.47
N LYS A 285 -12.37 6.65 -21.22
CA LYS A 285 -13.15 7.86 -21.52
C LYS A 285 -12.66 9.04 -20.67
N THR A 286 -12.41 8.81 -19.39
CA THR A 286 -11.90 9.84 -18.48
C THR A 286 -10.50 10.31 -18.90
N LEU A 287 -9.59 9.42 -19.29
CA LEU A 287 -8.26 9.75 -19.79
C LEU A 287 -8.33 10.67 -21.02
N LEU A 288 -9.13 10.31 -22.02
CA LEU A 288 -9.28 11.13 -23.24
C LEU A 288 -9.86 12.51 -22.93
N THR A 289 -10.87 12.60 -22.04
CA THR A 289 -11.45 13.87 -21.62
C THR A 289 -10.44 14.73 -20.86
N MET A 290 -9.68 14.13 -19.94
CA MET A 290 -8.62 14.79 -19.18
C MET A 290 -7.55 15.36 -20.11
N SER A 291 -7.04 14.55 -21.06
CA SER A 291 -6.02 14.98 -22.00
C SER A 291 -6.51 16.10 -22.94
N ALA A 292 -7.77 16.06 -23.35
CA ALA A 292 -8.38 17.13 -24.15
C ALA A 292 -8.48 18.44 -23.34
N ILE A 293 -8.91 18.38 -22.08
CA ILE A 293 -8.96 19.54 -21.18
C ILE A 293 -7.54 20.10 -20.97
N LEU A 294 -6.59 19.25 -20.61
CA LEU A 294 -5.19 19.67 -20.41
C LEU A 294 -4.63 20.35 -21.68
N GLY A 295 -4.79 19.71 -22.84
CA GLY A 295 -4.30 20.25 -24.09
C GLY A 295 -4.89 21.64 -24.40
N THR A 296 -6.20 21.81 -24.16
CA THR A 296 -6.90 23.09 -24.34
C THR A 296 -6.37 24.15 -23.38
N LEU A 297 -6.14 23.79 -22.12
CA LEU A 297 -5.63 24.72 -21.09
C LEU A 297 -4.19 25.13 -21.40
N VAL A 298 -3.30 24.18 -21.70
CA VAL A 298 -1.89 24.46 -22.04
C VAL A 298 -1.79 25.35 -23.29
N PHE A 299 -2.57 25.03 -24.32
CA PHE A 299 -2.63 25.86 -25.52
C PHE A 299 -3.13 27.28 -25.18
N GLY A 300 -4.26 27.40 -24.46
CA GLY A 300 -4.86 28.69 -24.10
C GLY A 300 -3.95 29.55 -23.22
N VAL A 301 -3.30 28.96 -22.21
CA VAL A 301 -2.33 29.69 -21.37
C VAL A 301 -1.16 30.18 -22.20
N SER A 302 -0.59 29.34 -23.07
CA SER A 302 0.53 29.75 -23.94
C SER A 302 0.11 30.83 -24.93
N TRP A 303 -1.09 30.71 -25.52
CA TRP A 303 -1.63 31.70 -26.44
C TRP A 303 -1.80 33.08 -25.78
N PHE A 304 -2.40 33.11 -24.57
CA PHE A 304 -2.59 34.35 -23.86
C PHE A 304 -1.28 34.89 -23.28
N ALA A 305 -0.34 34.04 -22.84
CA ALA A 305 1.01 34.48 -22.43
C ALA A 305 1.72 35.19 -23.57
N HIS A 306 1.65 34.63 -24.81
CA HIS A 306 2.17 35.28 -26.00
C HIS A 306 1.44 36.61 -26.31
N SER A 307 0.11 36.63 -26.24
CA SER A 307 -0.68 37.81 -26.64
C SER A 307 -0.58 38.98 -25.66
N THR A 308 -0.36 38.69 -24.37
CA THR A 308 -0.27 39.69 -23.27
C THR A 308 1.14 40.03 -22.86
N TYR A 309 2.17 39.32 -23.38
CA TYR A 309 3.58 39.41 -22.93
C TYR A 309 3.74 39.13 -21.43
N SER A 310 2.94 38.20 -20.86
CA SER A 310 3.02 37.83 -19.47
C SER A 310 4.39 37.16 -19.18
N THR A 311 5.17 37.77 -18.30
CA THR A 311 6.58 37.42 -18.09
C THR A 311 6.75 36.73 -16.72
N PRO A 312 7.44 35.57 -16.63
CA PRO A 312 7.73 34.92 -15.37
C PRO A 312 8.56 35.81 -14.42
N TYR A 313 8.35 35.63 -13.13
CA TYR A 313 9.13 36.31 -12.08
C TYR A 313 10.14 35.37 -11.43
N SER A 314 11.35 35.89 -11.12
CA SER A 314 12.41 35.11 -10.47
C SER A 314 12.03 34.59 -9.09
N ALA A 315 11.12 35.28 -8.41
CA ALA A 315 10.56 34.85 -7.13
C ALA A 315 9.44 33.80 -7.26
N GLY A 316 8.99 33.46 -8.50
CA GLY A 316 7.88 32.55 -8.77
C GLY A 316 6.50 33.17 -8.68
N SER A 317 6.40 34.43 -8.30
CA SER A 317 5.13 35.18 -8.21
C SER A 317 5.33 36.66 -8.52
N PRO A 318 4.32 37.33 -9.15
CA PRO A 318 3.07 36.79 -9.68
C PRO A 318 3.28 35.79 -10.84
N THR A 319 2.51 34.69 -10.82
CA THR A 319 2.58 33.66 -11.87
C THR A 319 2.08 34.14 -13.22
N VAL A 320 2.51 33.50 -14.31
CA VAL A 320 2.06 33.83 -15.67
C VAL A 320 0.52 33.72 -15.78
N ILE A 321 -0.09 32.68 -15.19
CA ILE A 321 -1.56 32.53 -15.21
C ILE A 321 -2.27 33.65 -14.45
N SER A 322 -1.68 34.15 -13.36
CA SER A 322 -2.17 35.30 -12.60
C SER A 322 -2.17 36.59 -13.44
N GLN A 323 -1.07 36.84 -14.17
CA GLN A 323 -0.93 37.97 -15.07
C GLN A 323 -1.96 37.90 -16.21
N ILE A 324 -2.12 36.71 -16.85
CA ILE A 324 -3.12 36.47 -17.90
C ILE A 324 -4.52 36.78 -17.36
N ALA A 325 -4.87 36.27 -16.18
CA ALA A 325 -6.17 36.50 -15.56
C ALA A 325 -6.42 38.01 -15.35
N LYS A 326 -5.42 38.74 -14.84
CA LYS A 326 -5.53 40.19 -14.63
C LYS A 326 -5.67 40.96 -15.95
N ALA A 327 -4.89 40.60 -16.98
CA ALA A 327 -4.93 41.23 -18.30
C ALA A 327 -6.27 40.99 -19.01
N THR A 328 -6.86 39.81 -18.88
CA THR A 328 -8.10 39.44 -19.56
C THR A 328 -9.35 39.90 -18.82
N LEU A 329 -9.36 39.87 -17.48
CA LEU A 329 -10.52 40.26 -16.68
C LEU A 329 -10.58 41.79 -16.48
N GLY A 330 -9.44 42.46 -16.42
CA GLY A 330 -9.33 43.92 -16.19
C GLY A 330 -9.54 44.33 -14.75
N ASN A 331 -9.54 45.67 -14.49
CA ASN A 331 -9.51 46.22 -13.15
C ASN A 331 -10.90 46.62 -12.60
N GLY A 332 -11.99 46.31 -13.30
CA GLY A 332 -13.37 46.57 -12.82
C GLY A 332 -13.74 45.67 -11.63
N ALA A 333 -14.86 46.01 -10.95
CA ALA A 333 -15.35 45.23 -9.81
C ALA A 333 -15.51 43.72 -10.14
N PHE A 334 -16.09 43.39 -11.26
CA PHE A 334 -16.20 42.02 -11.76
C PHE A 334 -14.82 41.38 -11.95
N GLY A 335 -13.90 42.11 -12.62
CA GLY A 335 -12.54 41.61 -12.88
C GLY A 335 -11.78 41.32 -11.59
N SER A 336 -11.87 42.18 -10.59
CA SER A 336 -11.19 42.00 -9.30
C SER A 336 -11.74 40.82 -8.50
N VAL A 337 -13.06 40.66 -8.43
CA VAL A 337 -13.70 39.52 -7.74
C VAL A 337 -13.38 38.21 -8.45
N PHE A 338 -13.49 38.20 -9.78
CA PHE A 338 -13.25 36.98 -10.54
C PHE A 338 -11.78 36.58 -10.56
N PHE A 339 -10.86 37.55 -10.50
CA PHE A 339 -9.43 37.31 -10.30
C PHE A 339 -9.17 36.51 -9.01
N LEU A 340 -9.81 36.90 -7.88
CA LEU A 340 -9.69 36.16 -6.63
C LEU A 340 -10.21 34.72 -6.75
N ILE A 341 -11.31 34.53 -7.50
CA ILE A 341 -11.84 33.18 -7.78
C ILE A 341 -10.84 32.36 -8.59
N VAL A 342 -10.20 32.94 -9.60
CA VAL A 342 -9.16 32.25 -10.40
C VAL A 342 -7.97 31.85 -9.53
N GLN A 343 -7.50 32.76 -8.67
CA GLN A 343 -6.37 32.46 -7.77
C GLN A 343 -6.72 31.35 -6.76
N ALA A 344 -7.90 31.45 -6.15
CA ALA A 344 -8.41 30.41 -5.26
C ALA A 344 -8.58 29.04 -5.97
N ALA A 345 -9.12 29.05 -7.16
CA ALA A 345 -9.29 27.84 -7.98
C ALA A 345 -7.94 27.21 -8.35
N THR A 346 -6.95 28.05 -8.71
CA THR A 346 -5.58 27.63 -9.04
C THR A 346 -4.89 27.02 -7.83
N MET A 347 -4.97 27.68 -6.67
CA MET A 347 -4.46 27.12 -5.42
C MET A 347 -5.11 25.78 -5.07
N LEU A 348 -6.43 25.73 -5.13
CA LEU A 348 -7.19 24.54 -4.73
C LEU A 348 -6.91 23.34 -5.65
N ILE A 349 -6.84 23.56 -6.98
CA ILE A 349 -6.52 22.44 -7.90
C ILE A 349 -5.08 21.94 -7.70
N LEU A 350 -4.11 22.82 -7.48
CA LEU A 350 -2.73 22.45 -7.20
C LEU A 350 -2.61 21.65 -5.89
N ILE A 351 -3.24 22.09 -4.80
CA ILE A 351 -3.27 21.34 -3.54
C ILE A 351 -3.99 19.98 -3.72
N THR A 352 -5.07 19.94 -4.50
CA THR A 352 -5.76 18.68 -4.82
C THR A 352 -4.90 17.78 -5.69
N GLY A 353 -4.13 18.35 -6.62
CA GLY A 353 -3.13 17.65 -7.41
C GLY A 353 -2.05 16.99 -6.54
N ALA A 354 -1.51 17.72 -5.55
CA ALA A 354 -0.60 17.12 -4.56
C ALA A 354 -1.25 15.93 -3.82
N ASN A 355 -2.54 15.99 -3.54
CA ASN A 355 -3.26 14.92 -2.84
C ASN A 355 -3.39 13.64 -3.67
N THR A 356 -3.31 13.69 -5.02
CA THR A 356 -3.35 12.46 -5.85
C THR A 356 -2.16 11.55 -5.55
N ALA A 357 -0.98 12.11 -5.27
CA ALA A 357 0.20 11.36 -4.89
C ALA A 357 0.01 10.58 -3.57
N TYR A 358 -0.75 11.13 -2.61
CA TYR A 358 -1.09 10.42 -1.36
C TYR A 358 -2.02 9.23 -1.58
N SER A 359 -2.74 9.19 -2.69
CA SER A 359 -3.50 8.02 -3.11
C SER A 359 -2.63 7.04 -3.90
N GLY A 360 -1.81 7.50 -4.85
CA GLY A 360 -1.01 6.67 -5.76
C GLY A 360 0.19 6.00 -5.09
N PHE A 361 1.04 6.78 -4.44
CA PHE A 361 2.29 6.31 -3.84
C PHE A 361 2.12 5.15 -2.84
N PRO A 362 1.20 5.21 -1.85
CA PRO A 362 1.06 4.11 -0.89
C PRO A 362 0.59 2.81 -1.54
N TYR A 363 -0.21 2.88 -2.60
CA TYR A 363 -0.61 1.69 -3.36
C TYR A 363 0.56 1.11 -4.16
N LEU A 364 1.33 1.96 -4.86
CA LEU A 364 2.53 1.54 -5.58
C LEU A 364 3.51 0.82 -4.65
N VAL A 365 3.85 1.48 -3.52
CA VAL A 365 4.77 0.93 -2.52
C VAL A 365 4.26 -0.40 -1.95
N ASN A 366 2.94 -0.52 -1.72
CA ASN A 366 2.33 -1.78 -1.30
C ASN A 366 2.49 -2.88 -2.36
N PHE A 367 2.30 -2.61 -3.66
CA PHE A 367 2.52 -3.59 -4.73
C PHE A 367 3.97 -4.06 -4.78
N VAL A 368 4.91 -3.12 -4.76
CA VAL A 368 6.34 -3.41 -4.79
C VAL A 368 6.78 -4.20 -3.53
N ALA A 369 6.20 -3.91 -2.37
CA ALA A 369 6.45 -4.62 -1.12
C ALA A 369 5.83 -6.04 -1.12
N ASN A 370 4.64 -6.22 -1.70
CA ASN A 370 4.03 -7.55 -1.87
C ASN A 370 4.84 -8.44 -2.81
N ASP A 371 5.45 -7.87 -3.85
CA ASP A 371 6.37 -8.58 -4.74
C ASP A 371 7.76 -8.82 -4.08
N GLY A 372 7.95 -8.39 -2.81
CA GLY A 372 9.13 -8.64 -2.00
C GLY A 372 10.33 -7.73 -2.33
N PHE A 373 10.11 -6.56 -2.94
CA PHE A 373 11.18 -5.60 -3.26
C PHE A 373 11.29 -4.45 -2.25
N LEU A 374 10.28 -4.28 -1.38
CA LEU A 374 10.28 -3.29 -0.29
C LEU A 374 9.98 -3.95 1.05
N PRO A 375 10.26 -3.28 2.19
CA PRO A 375 9.98 -3.82 3.51
C PRO A 375 8.51 -4.19 3.70
N ARG A 376 8.24 -5.39 4.25
CA ARG A 376 6.87 -5.91 4.50
C ARG A 376 6.02 -5.00 5.39
N GLN A 377 6.63 -4.08 6.14
CA GLN A 377 5.92 -3.08 6.95
C GLN A 377 5.06 -2.13 6.09
N LEU A 378 5.42 -1.93 4.81
CA LEU A 378 4.70 -1.09 3.86
C LEU A 378 3.43 -1.76 3.29
N THR A 379 3.26 -3.08 3.48
CA THR A 379 2.03 -3.79 3.11
C THR A 379 0.93 -3.68 4.17
N LYS A 380 1.30 -3.30 5.40
CA LYS A 380 0.36 -3.24 6.52
C LYS A 380 -0.51 -1.98 6.45
N ARG A 381 -1.81 -2.17 6.51
CA ARG A 381 -2.76 -1.08 6.67
C ARG A 381 -2.78 -0.61 8.13
N GLY A 382 -2.77 0.69 8.31
CA GLY A 382 -2.83 1.31 9.62
C GLY A 382 -4.24 1.33 10.23
N HIS A 383 -4.38 2.03 11.33
CA HIS A 383 -5.59 2.16 12.16
C HIS A 383 -6.85 2.59 11.37
N ARG A 384 -6.70 3.41 10.35
CA ARG A 384 -7.79 3.91 9.48
C ARG A 384 -7.83 3.23 8.12
N LEU A 385 -7.28 2.01 8.01
CA LEU A 385 -7.19 1.21 6.79
C LEU A 385 -6.37 1.85 5.65
N ALA A 386 -5.72 2.99 5.90
CA ALA A 386 -4.75 3.59 5.00
C ALA A 386 -3.36 2.94 5.14
N PHE A 387 -2.56 2.97 4.10
CA PHE A 387 -1.15 2.54 4.16
C PHE A 387 -0.29 3.63 4.83
N SER A 388 -0.47 3.79 6.16
CA SER A 388 0.09 4.91 6.93
C SER A 388 1.60 5.07 6.77
N ASN A 389 2.35 3.95 6.71
CA ASN A 389 3.82 4.00 6.54
C ASN A 389 4.21 4.58 5.18
N GLY A 390 3.46 4.26 4.12
CA GLY A 390 3.67 4.84 2.79
C GLY A 390 3.36 6.34 2.77
N ILE A 391 2.26 6.77 3.42
CA ILE A 391 1.88 8.19 3.53
C ILE A 391 2.96 8.98 4.25
N VAL A 392 3.47 8.48 5.39
CA VAL A 392 4.52 9.15 6.17
C VAL A 392 5.83 9.22 5.38
N LEU A 393 6.21 8.14 4.68
CA LEU A 393 7.40 8.11 3.83
C LEU A 393 7.32 9.18 2.73
N LEU A 394 6.20 9.25 2.01
CA LEU A 394 5.95 10.25 0.97
C LEU A 394 6.07 11.66 1.52
N ALA A 395 5.36 11.95 2.61
CA ALA A 395 5.34 13.27 3.23
C ALA A 395 6.72 13.72 3.72
N SER A 396 7.47 12.81 4.37
CA SER A 396 8.81 13.10 4.87
C SER A 396 9.77 13.41 3.72
N ALA A 397 9.75 12.59 2.66
CA ALA A 397 10.61 12.79 1.49
C ALA A 397 10.26 14.10 0.75
N ALA A 398 8.96 14.39 0.55
CA ALA A 398 8.51 15.62 -0.08
C ALA A 398 8.87 16.87 0.75
N THR A 399 8.72 16.80 2.09
CA THR A 399 9.10 17.90 2.98
C THR A 399 10.60 18.19 2.92
N VAL A 400 11.44 17.14 2.96
CA VAL A 400 12.90 17.30 2.81
C VAL A 400 13.23 17.96 1.48
N LEU A 401 12.60 17.51 0.40
CA LEU A 401 12.83 18.06 -0.94
C LEU A 401 12.44 19.55 -1.01
N VAL A 402 11.29 19.93 -0.45
CA VAL A 402 10.83 21.33 -0.38
C VAL A 402 11.80 22.21 0.42
N ILE A 403 12.31 21.71 1.55
CA ILE A 403 13.29 22.44 2.37
C ILE A 403 14.60 22.67 1.60
N VAL A 404 15.11 21.62 0.96
CA VAL A 404 16.37 21.66 0.18
C VAL A 404 16.25 22.63 -1.00
N THR A 405 15.12 22.62 -1.71
CA THR A 405 14.88 23.47 -2.88
C THR A 405 14.29 24.84 -2.50
N ARG A 406 14.06 25.12 -1.22
CA ARG A 406 13.40 26.33 -0.72
C ARG A 406 12.06 26.63 -1.40
N ALA A 407 11.29 25.56 -1.66
CA ALA A 407 10.00 25.61 -2.36
C ALA A 407 10.06 26.27 -3.75
N SER A 408 11.21 26.21 -4.44
CA SER A 408 11.36 26.73 -5.80
C SER A 408 10.81 25.73 -6.82
N VAL A 409 9.75 26.13 -7.53
CA VAL A 409 9.12 25.30 -8.57
C VAL A 409 10.11 25.01 -9.71
N GLU A 410 10.95 26.00 -10.07
CA GLU A 410 11.97 25.84 -11.13
C GLU A 410 12.97 24.72 -10.82
N HIS A 411 13.50 24.69 -9.58
CA HIS A 411 14.40 23.62 -9.15
C HIS A 411 13.71 22.27 -9.05
N LEU A 412 12.45 22.24 -8.59
CA LEU A 412 11.68 21.01 -8.45
C LEU A 412 11.35 20.36 -9.81
N VAL A 413 11.08 21.16 -10.84
CA VAL A 413 10.82 20.67 -12.21
C VAL A 413 12.00 19.88 -12.77
N ALA A 414 13.24 20.20 -12.37
CA ALA A 414 14.43 19.47 -12.81
C ALA A 414 14.44 17.99 -12.34
N TYR A 415 13.83 17.68 -11.19
CA TYR A 415 13.74 16.32 -10.64
C TYR A 415 12.55 15.54 -11.21
N TYR A 416 11.51 16.24 -11.66
CA TYR A 416 10.18 15.69 -11.92
C TYR A 416 10.11 14.87 -13.21
N ALA A 417 10.43 15.50 -14.33
CA ALA A 417 10.11 14.96 -15.63
C ALA A 417 10.93 13.71 -16.02
N LEU A 418 12.11 13.54 -15.43
CA LEU A 418 12.94 12.36 -15.70
C LEU A 418 12.23 11.07 -15.21
N GLY A 419 11.58 11.12 -14.04
CA GLY A 419 10.80 10.00 -13.50
C GLY A 419 9.62 9.64 -14.39
N VAL A 420 8.79 10.64 -14.70
CA VAL A 420 7.57 10.47 -15.50
C VAL A 420 7.86 9.88 -16.88
N PHE A 421 8.79 10.50 -17.64
CA PHE A 421 9.12 10.02 -18.98
C PHE A 421 9.84 8.68 -18.99
N THR A 422 10.57 8.31 -17.92
CA THR A 422 11.06 6.95 -17.74
C THR A 422 9.89 5.97 -17.60
N GLY A 423 8.86 6.31 -16.83
CA GLY A 423 7.62 5.54 -16.75
C GLY A 423 6.94 5.38 -18.11
N PHE A 424 6.76 6.48 -18.86
CA PHE A 424 6.16 6.45 -20.21
C PHE A 424 6.97 5.61 -21.20
N THR A 425 8.29 5.68 -21.13
CA THR A 425 9.21 4.87 -21.94
C THR A 425 8.98 3.38 -21.72
N LEU A 426 8.97 2.97 -20.44
CA LEU A 426 8.81 1.57 -20.05
C LEU A 426 7.41 1.04 -20.35
N VAL A 427 6.38 1.87 -20.20
CA VAL A 427 5.01 1.55 -20.62
C VAL A 427 4.95 1.36 -22.13
N GLY A 428 5.50 2.30 -22.91
CA GLY A 428 5.50 2.22 -24.36
C GLY A 428 6.16 0.92 -24.87
N PHE A 429 7.38 0.64 -24.43
CA PHE A 429 8.08 -0.59 -24.83
C PHE A 429 7.45 -1.86 -24.27
N GLY A 430 6.93 -1.84 -23.04
CA GLY A 430 6.23 -2.97 -22.46
C GLY A 430 4.96 -3.33 -23.24
N MET A 431 4.16 -2.34 -23.61
CA MET A 431 2.95 -2.52 -24.41
C MET A 431 3.25 -2.92 -25.84
N ALA A 432 4.32 -2.35 -26.45
CA ALA A 432 4.78 -2.76 -27.78
C ALA A 432 5.18 -4.25 -27.80
N ARG A 433 5.96 -4.70 -26.79
CA ARG A 433 6.32 -6.11 -26.65
C ARG A 433 5.09 -7.00 -26.46
N ARG A 434 4.12 -6.56 -25.65
CA ARG A 434 2.86 -7.28 -25.47
C ARG A 434 2.10 -7.43 -26.80
N ALA A 435 2.04 -6.37 -27.61
CA ALA A 435 1.39 -6.43 -28.93
C ALA A 435 2.02 -7.48 -29.86
N LEU A 436 3.36 -7.56 -29.88
CA LEU A 436 4.11 -8.56 -30.64
C LEU A 436 3.88 -9.99 -30.12
N THR A 437 3.76 -10.17 -28.82
CA THR A 437 3.62 -11.50 -28.21
C THR A 437 2.20 -12.04 -28.40
N ASN A 438 1.17 -11.23 -28.14
CA ASN A 438 -0.23 -11.69 -28.11
C ASN A 438 -0.92 -11.64 -29.49
N LYS A 439 -0.43 -10.79 -30.43
CA LYS A 439 -0.94 -10.61 -31.79
C LYS A 439 -2.49 -10.57 -31.91
N ALA A 440 -3.15 -9.89 -30.95
CA ALA A 440 -4.59 -9.71 -30.96
C ALA A 440 -5.05 -8.87 -32.16
N LYS A 441 -6.35 -8.87 -32.49
CA LYS A 441 -6.89 -8.07 -33.58
C LYS A 441 -6.48 -6.60 -33.43
N GLY A 442 -5.81 -6.02 -34.45
CA GLY A 442 -5.30 -4.64 -34.42
C GLY A 442 -3.91 -4.48 -33.77
N TRP A 443 -3.18 -5.59 -33.52
CA TRP A 443 -1.86 -5.58 -32.88
C TRP A 443 -0.84 -4.68 -33.58
N GLN A 444 -0.89 -4.53 -34.91
CA GLN A 444 0.02 -3.67 -35.67
C GLN A 444 -0.13 -2.20 -35.29
N TYR A 445 -1.36 -1.72 -35.16
CA TYR A 445 -1.64 -0.35 -34.68
C TYR A 445 -1.16 -0.18 -33.23
N SER A 446 -1.50 -1.13 -32.36
CA SER A 446 -1.04 -1.14 -30.97
C SER A 446 0.49 -1.14 -30.88
N TYR A 447 1.16 -1.96 -31.67
CA TYR A 447 2.62 -1.99 -31.75
C TYR A 447 3.20 -0.64 -32.18
N LEU A 448 2.65 -0.04 -33.25
CA LEU A 448 3.16 1.22 -33.81
C LEU A 448 3.01 2.37 -32.77
N ILE A 449 1.81 2.56 -32.23
CA ILE A 449 1.55 3.69 -31.31
C ILE A 449 2.35 3.57 -30.01
N ASN A 450 2.46 2.36 -29.47
CA ASN A 450 3.20 2.11 -28.24
C ASN A 450 4.72 2.21 -28.46
N THR A 451 5.23 1.73 -29.59
CA THR A 451 6.65 1.92 -29.96
C THR A 451 6.97 3.39 -30.17
N LEU A 452 6.12 4.14 -30.88
CA LEU A 452 6.29 5.58 -31.06
C LEU A 452 6.29 6.31 -29.70
N SER A 453 5.34 6.00 -28.82
CA SER A 453 5.29 6.55 -27.46
C SER A 453 6.58 6.22 -26.67
N GLY A 454 7.05 4.97 -26.72
CA GLY A 454 8.27 4.54 -26.07
C GLY A 454 9.53 5.28 -26.59
N VAL A 455 9.67 5.38 -27.90
CA VAL A 455 10.84 6.04 -28.55
C VAL A 455 10.84 7.54 -28.26
N VAL A 456 9.67 8.21 -28.41
CA VAL A 456 9.56 9.66 -28.13
C VAL A 456 9.84 9.94 -26.65
N SER A 457 9.25 9.16 -25.73
CA SER A 457 9.49 9.32 -24.31
C SER A 457 10.95 9.05 -23.94
N PHE A 458 11.59 8.05 -24.53
CA PHE A 458 13.00 7.76 -24.31
C PHE A 458 13.91 8.89 -24.81
N ALA A 459 13.62 9.44 -25.99
CA ALA A 459 14.35 10.61 -26.49
C ALA A 459 14.22 11.80 -25.52
N ILE A 460 13.04 12.01 -24.95
CA ILE A 460 12.78 13.05 -23.95
C ILE A 460 13.59 12.77 -22.66
N VAL A 461 13.66 11.53 -22.18
CA VAL A 461 14.51 11.15 -21.03
C VAL A 461 15.97 11.54 -21.28
N ILE A 462 16.51 11.28 -22.49
CA ILE A 462 17.88 11.67 -22.85
C ILE A 462 18.03 13.19 -22.86
N ILE A 463 17.08 13.91 -23.45
CA ILE A 463 17.09 15.38 -23.46
C ILE A 463 17.13 15.92 -22.04
N PHE A 464 16.26 15.44 -21.15
CA PHE A 464 16.23 15.85 -19.74
C PHE A 464 17.55 15.52 -19.02
N ALA A 465 18.06 14.30 -19.21
CA ALA A 465 19.29 13.87 -18.58
C ALA A 465 20.49 14.77 -18.96
N VAL A 466 20.55 15.23 -20.20
CA VAL A 466 21.63 16.09 -20.69
C VAL A 466 21.39 17.53 -20.28
N VAL A 467 20.21 18.07 -20.56
CA VAL A 467 19.94 19.51 -20.48
C VAL A 467 19.75 19.97 -19.04
N LYS A 468 19.18 19.12 -18.19
CA LYS A 468 18.90 19.39 -16.77
C LYS A 468 19.96 18.82 -15.82
N PHE A 469 21.03 18.25 -16.34
CA PHE A 469 22.07 17.62 -15.54
C PHE A 469 22.60 18.55 -14.44
N THR A 470 23.00 19.75 -14.81
CA THR A 470 23.56 20.76 -13.89
C THR A 470 22.51 21.40 -12.99
N GLU A 471 21.21 21.30 -13.33
CA GLU A 471 20.10 21.88 -12.55
C GLU A 471 19.55 20.92 -11.50
N GLY A 472 20.10 19.71 -11.38
CA GLY A 472 19.73 18.73 -10.37
C GLY A 472 19.30 17.36 -10.90
N ALA A 473 19.07 17.19 -12.20
CA ALA A 473 18.69 15.88 -12.77
C ALA A 473 19.73 14.78 -12.48
N TRP A 474 21.01 15.13 -12.29
CA TRP A 474 22.07 14.22 -11.89
C TRP A 474 21.74 13.46 -10.61
N VAL A 475 21.01 14.08 -9.65
CA VAL A 475 20.57 13.42 -8.40
C VAL A 475 19.67 12.23 -8.73
N VAL A 476 18.69 12.41 -9.61
CA VAL A 476 17.76 11.35 -10.02
C VAL A 476 18.51 10.26 -10.79
N ILE A 477 19.43 10.64 -11.67
CA ILE A 477 20.25 9.72 -12.47
C ILE A 477 21.13 8.82 -11.58
N VAL A 478 21.69 9.36 -10.50
CA VAL A 478 22.52 8.62 -9.55
C VAL A 478 21.66 7.83 -8.54
N LEU A 479 20.59 8.45 -8.04
CA LEU A 479 19.75 7.83 -7.02
C LEU A 479 18.95 6.63 -7.55
N THR A 480 18.47 6.70 -8.79
CA THR A 480 17.68 5.62 -9.40
C THR A 480 18.42 4.27 -9.41
N PRO A 481 19.64 4.12 -9.95
CA PRO A 481 20.34 2.84 -9.92
C PRO A 481 20.67 2.37 -8.50
N ILE A 482 20.97 3.28 -7.57
CA ILE A 482 21.21 2.94 -6.15
C ILE A 482 19.93 2.34 -5.54
N LEU A 483 18.80 3.00 -5.70
CA LEU A 483 17.52 2.50 -5.18
C LEU A 483 17.15 1.17 -5.83
N VAL A 484 17.28 1.04 -7.15
CA VAL A 484 17.02 -0.23 -7.86
C VAL A 484 17.92 -1.36 -7.33
N ALA A 485 19.20 -1.09 -7.12
CA ALA A 485 20.13 -2.07 -6.54
C ALA A 485 19.71 -2.51 -5.14
N LEU A 486 19.27 -1.55 -4.30
CA LEU A 486 18.75 -1.85 -2.95
C LEU A 486 17.48 -2.70 -3.01
N LEU A 487 16.54 -2.38 -3.89
CA LEU A 487 15.31 -3.16 -4.08
C LEU A 487 15.62 -4.60 -4.52
N LEU A 488 16.51 -4.77 -5.50
CA LEU A 488 16.93 -6.09 -5.97
C LEU A 488 17.67 -6.89 -4.89
N ARG A 489 18.52 -6.23 -4.09
CA ARG A 489 19.23 -6.85 -2.97
C ARG A 489 18.24 -7.36 -1.91
N LEU A 490 17.27 -6.55 -1.54
CA LEU A 490 16.23 -6.91 -0.57
C LEU A 490 15.38 -8.09 -1.07
N ASN A 491 14.99 -8.08 -2.34
CA ASN A 491 14.25 -9.20 -2.93
C ASN A 491 15.05 -10.51 -2.91
N ARG A 492 16.37 -10.46 -3.20
CA ARG A 492 17.23 -11.64 -3.11
C ARG A 492 17.28 -12.19 -1.68
N GLN A 493 17.31 -11.32 -0.68
CA GLN A 493 17.27 -11.72 0.73
C GLN A 493 15.93 -12.39 1.07
N TYR A 494 14.81 -11.78 0.72
CA TYR A 494 13.48 -12.37 0.97
C TYR A 494 13.27 -13.71 0.26
N ARG A 495 13.77 -13.86 -0.97
CA ARG A 495 13.72 -15.14 -1.68
C ARG A 495 14.56 -16.23 -1.00
N LYS A 496 15.75 -15.87 -0.46
CA LYS A 496 16.56 -16.79 0.34
C LYS A 496 15.82 -17.24 1.61
N GLU A 497 15.23 -16.28 2.33
CA GLU A 497 14.41 -16.57 3.52
C GLU A 497 13.23 -17.50 3.16
N GLN A 498 12.49 -17.17 2.09
CA GLN A 498 11.35 -17.98 1.65
C GLN A 498 11.76 -19.39 1.22
N SER A 499 12.92 -19.53 0.56
CA SER A 499 13.44 -20.85 0.18
C SER A 499 13.87 -21.66 1.40
N ALA A 500 14.48 -21.01 2.40
CA ALA A 500 14.89 -21.64 3.65
C ALA A 500 13.70 -22.07 4.53
N LEU A 501 12.58 -21.33 4.45
CA LEU A 501 11.35 -21.63 5.22
C LEU A 501 10.36 -22.53 4.45
N ARG A 502 10.75 -23.06 3.31
CA ARG A 502 9.89 -23.95 2.54
C ARG A 502 9.80 -25.30 3.23
N VAL A 503 8.62 -25.63 3.73
CA VAL A 503 8.34 -26.94 4.31
C VAL A 503 8.50 -28.02 3.23
N THR A 504 9.37 -28.97 3.45
CA THR A 504 9.54 -30.13 2.56
C THR A 504 8.56 -31.25 2.92
N ALA A 505 8.19 -32.06 1.94
CA ALA A 505 7.31 -33.22 2.19
C ALA A 505 7.91 -34.24 3.19
N ALA A 506 9.23 -34.21 3.35
CA ALA A 506 9.93 -35.03 4.34
C ALA A 506 9.72 -34.50 5.77
N GLU A 507 9.79 -33.19 5.96
CA GLU A 507 9.54 -32.54 7.27
C GLU A 507 8.06 -32.66 7.69
N THR A 508 7.13 -32.62 6.73
CA THR A 508 5.70 -32.81 7.02
C THR A 508 5.38 -34.26 7.46
N ARG A 509 6.20 -35.23 7.06
CA ARG A 509 6.05 -36.65 7.43
C ARG A 509 6.73 -37.03 8.75
N ALA A 510 7.63 -36.17 9.26
CA ALA A 510 8.28 -36.36 10.56
C ALA A 510 7.30 -36.03 11.71
N THR A 511 6.29 -36.91 11.88
CA THR A 511 5.15 -36.66 12.79
C THR A 511 5.32 -37.23 14.19
N SER A 512 6.39 -37.96 14.49
CA SER A 512 6.62 -38.46 15.85
C SER A 512 8.01 -38.10 16.32
N ILE A 513 8.04 -37.27 17.35
CA ILE A 513 9.24 -37.00 18.17
C ILE A 513 9.25 -38.09 19.23
N PRO A 514 10.19 -39.05 19.18
CA PRO A 514 10.17 -40.17 20.11
C PRO A 514 10.41 -39.75 21.56
N ARG A 515 11.12 -38.61 21.76
CA ARG A 515 11.52 -38.14 23.07
C ARG A 515 11.59 -36.63 23.15
N HIS A 516 10.72 -36.06 23.95
CA HIS A 516 10.70 -34.64 24.23
C HIS A 516 11.19 -34.38 25.66
N ASP A 517 12.33 -33.72 25.77
CA ASP A 517 12.94 -33.33 27.02
C ASP A 517 12.79 -31.81 27.24
N VAL A 518 12.51 -31.39 28.47
CA VAL A 518 12.31 -29.96 28.80
C VAL A 518 13.34 -29.59 29.90
N THR A 519 14.05 -28.51 29.66
CA THR A 519 14.99 -27.95 30.65
C THR A 519 14.65 -26.51 30.97
N VAL A 520 14.56 -26.20 32.24
CA VAL A 520 14.33 -24.82 32.74
C VAL A 520 15.66 -24.22 33.12
N LEU A 521 16.04 -23.09 32.53
CA LEU A 521 17.22 -22.33 32.97
C LEU A 521 16.86 -21.49 34.19
N VAL A 522 17.62 -21.65 35.24
CA VAL A 522 17.35 -21.03 36.54
C VAL A 522 18.41 -19.99 36.88
N ASP A 523 17.98 -18.76 37.12
CA ASP A 523 18.84 -17.66 37.62
C ASP A 523 18.62 -17.41 39.12
N SER A 524 17.40 -17.67 39.62
CA SER A 524 17.03 -17.53 41.03
C SER A 524 15.81 -18.37 41.34
N VAL A 525 15.64 -18.71 42.62
CA VAL A 525 14.43 -19.39 43.10
C VAL A 525 13.38 -18.35 43.49
N ASP A 526 12.52 -18.06 42.56
CA ASP A 526 11.42 -17.08 42.75
C ASP A 526 10.11 -17.54 42.11
N LEU A 527 9.06 -16.71 42.21
CA LEU A 527 7.75 -17.02 41.69
C LEU A 527 7.75 -17.18 40.15
N ALA A 528 8.66 -16.49 39.43
CA ALA A 528 8.81 -16.64 38.00
C ALA A 528 9.30 -18.07 37.68
N THR A 529 10.34 -18.52 38.36
CA THR A 529 10.90 -19.87 38.21
C THR A 529 9.90 -20.96 38.57
N VAL A 530 9.19 -20.84 39.70
CA VAL A 530 8.14 -21.79 40.10
C VAL A 530 7.04 -21.87 39.02
N ARG A 531 6.67 -20.73 38.43
CA ARG A 531 5.66 -20.68 37.38
C ARG A 531 6.14 -21.34 36.10
N VAL A 532 7.41 -21.15 35.74
CA VAL A 532 7.99 -21.78 34.55
C VAL A 532 8.11 -23.30 34.73
N VAL A 533 8.51 -23.77 35.91
CA VAL A 533 8.53 -25.22 36.20
C VAL A 533 7.13 -25.81 36.14
N ARG A 534 6.13 -25.11 36.68
CA ARG A 534 4.72 -25.54 36.56
C ARG A 534 4.27 -25.59 35.08
N TYR A 535 4.69 -24.61 34.27
CA TYR A 535 4.42 -24.61 32.84
C TYR A 535 5.13 -25.74 32.12
N ALA A 536 6.41 -26.01 32.47
CA ALA A 536 7.20 -27.12 31.93
C ALA A 536 6.51 -28.49 32.14
N ARG A 537 5.91 -28.71 33.32
CA ARG A 537 5.13 -29.92 33.62
C ARG A 537 3.92 -30.11 32.71
N SER A 538 3.31 -29.02 32.20
CA SER A 538 2.15 -29.12 31.32
C SER A 538 2.50 -29.70 29.93
N PHE A 539 3.76 -29.73 29.54
CA PHE A 539 4.21 -30.39 28.32
C PHE A 539 4.28 -31.92 28.44
N ASN A 540 4.15 -32.45 29.65
CA ASN A 540 4.31 -33.88 29.94
C ASN A 540 5.59 -34.45 29.34
N PRO A 541 6.76 -33.81 29.57
CA PRO A 541 8.03 -34.23 28.98
C PRO A 541 8.49 -35.56 29.53
N ARG A 542 9.32 -36.27 28.78
CA ARG A 542 9.95 -37.52 29.28
C ARG A 542 10.94 -37.26 30.40
N HIS A 543 11.74 -36.19 30.23
CA HIS A 543 12.65 -35.68 31.27
C HIS A 543 12.44 -34.21 31.48
N LEU A 544 12.26 -33.80 32.72
CA LEU A 544 12.18 -32.41 33.16
C LEU A 544 13.35 -32.13 34.08
N ASN A 545 14.26 -31.27 33.63
CA ASN A 545 15.45 -30.86 34.37
C ASN A 545 15.45 -29.34 34.58
N ALA A 546 16.12 -28.89 35.60
CA ALA A 546 16.47 -27.48 35.80
C ALA A 546 18.01 -27.35 35.73
N VAL A 547 18.49 -26.27 35.13
CA VAL A 547 19.94 -26.01 34.98
C VAL A 547 20.25 -24.62 35.49
N HIS A 548 21.27 -24.50 36.33
CA HIS A 548 21.86 -23.22 36.70
C HIS A 548 23.29 -23.15 36.23
N PHE A 549 23.63 -22.12 35.44
CA PHE A 549 25.04 -21.87 35.05
C PHE A 549 25.77 -21.10 36.13
N VAL A 550 26.76 -21.75 36.72
CA VAL A 550 27.52 -21.24 37.88
C VAL A 550 28.51 -20.18 37.41
N ILE A 551 28.26 -18.93 37.82
CA ILE A 551 29.15 -17.78 37.68
C ILE A 551 29.77 -17.41 39.02
N ASP A 552 29.03 -17.70 40.09
CA ASP A 552 29.38 -17.43 41.49
C ASP A 552 28.97 -18.62 42.34
N ASP A 553 30.00 -19.24 43.02
CA ASP A 553 29.79 -20.45 43.79
C ASP A 553 28.90 -20.27 45.01
N GLN A 554 28.96 -19.10 45.69
CA GLN A 554 28.13 -18.84 46.86
C GLN A 554 26.64 -18.73 46.47
N ARG A 555 26.39 -18.05 45.36
CA ARG A 555 25.05 -17.92 44.81
C ARG A 555 24.49 -19.25 44.31
N ALA A 556 25.29 -20.05 43.65
CA ALA A 556 24.91 -21.38 43.19
C ALA A 556 24.53 -22.33 44.35
N GLN A 557 25.30 -22.32 45.44
CA GLN A 557 24.98 -23.09 46.65
C GLN A 557 23.69 -22.61 47.33
N ALA A 558 23.47 -21.28 47.38
CA ALA A 558 22.23 -20.73 47.90
C ALA A 558 21.01 -21.15 47.07
N ILE A 559 21.10 -21.08 45.77
CA ILE A 559 20.03 -21.51 44.82
C ILE A 559 19.77 -23.02 45.03
N ALA A 560 20.79 -23.86 45.13
CA ALA A 560 20.60 -25.29 45.33
C ALA A 560 19.92 -25.61 46.67
N ALA A 561 20.28 -24.89 47.74
CA ALA A 561 19.65 -25.06 49.05
C ALA A 561 18.16 -24.63 49.06
N GLU A 562 17.85 -23.47 48.45
CA GLU A 562 16.48 -23.01 48.32
C GLU A 562 15.65 -23.94 47.40
N TRP A 563 16.24 -24.46 46.33
CA TRP A 563 15.60 -25.41 45.43
C TRP A 563 15.16 -26.68 46.14
N ALA A 564 16.10 -27.27 46.92
CA ALA A 564 15.85 -28.52 47.67
C ALA A 564 14.78 -28.38 48.74
N THR A 565 14.60 -27.20 49.31
CA THR A 565 13.61 -26.93 50.38
C THR A 565 12.24 -26.49 49.86
N ASN A 566 12.14 -26.13 48.57
CA ASN A 566 10.93 -25.65 47.97
C ASN A 566 10.01 -26.81 47.52
N PRO A 567 8.80 -26.98 48.11
CA PRO A 567 7.92 -28.11 47.80
C PRO A 567 7.45 -28.15 46.34
N GLY A 568 7.48 -27.03 45.66
CA GLY A 568 7.07 -26.93 44.27
C GLY A 568 8.18 -27.22 43.26
N LEU A 569 9.44 -27.39 43.71
CA LEU A 569 10.63 -27.53 42.86
C LEU A 569 11.46 -28.77 43.17
N SER A 570 11.39 -29.26 44.41
CA SER A 570 12.27 -30.33 44.95
C SER A 570 12.17 -31.68 44.22
N ASP A 571 11.08 -31.90 43.45
CA ASP A 571 10.88 -33.08 42.61
C ASP A 571 11.55 -32.98 41.21
N VAL A 572 12.03 -31.80 40.86
CA VAL A 572 12.77 -31.57 39.61
C VAL A 572 14.26 -31.46 39.91
N SER A 573 15.09 -32.26 39.22
CA SER A 573 16.54 -32.22 39.41
C SER A 573 17.12 -30.88 38.97
N LEU A 574 17.91 -30.24 39.85
CA LEU A 574 18.68 -29.04 39.51
C LEU A 574 20.14 -29.45 39.24
N GLU A 575 20.59 -29.20 38.02
CA GLU A 575 21.96 -29.40 37.59
C GLU A 575 22.74 -28.08 37.70
N LEU A 576 23.90 -28.09 38.37
CA LEU A 576 24.81 -26.96 38.43
C LEU A 576 25.90 -27.15 37.39
N ILE A 577 26.01 -26.27 36.42
CA ILE A 577 26.99 -26.34 35.33
C ILE A 577 27.94 -25.16 35.43
N ASP A 578 29.24 -25.44 35.56
CA ASP A 578 30.26 -24.41 35.63
C ASP A 578 30.32 -23.57 34.33
N CYS A 579 30.39 -22.24 34.49
CA CYS A 579 30.47 -21.28 33.38
C CYS A 579 31.66 -20.32 33.63
N PRO A 580 32.90 -20.81 33.52
CA PRO A 580 34.09 -20.06 33.92
C PRO A 580 34.37 -18.83 33.07
N ASP A 581 33.94 -18.82 31.81
CA ASP A 581 34.08 -17.70 30.90
C ASP A 581 32.94 -16.64 31.02
N ARG A 582 31.95 -16.90 31.87
CA ARG A 582 30.78 -16.06 32.14
C ARG A 582 29.91 -15.78 30.90
N ARG A 583 30.02 -16.58 29.83
CA ARG A 583 29.24 -16.46 28.59
C ARG A 583 28.06 -17.42 28.64
N LEU A 584 26.97 -16.98 29.29
CA LEU A 584 25.77 -17.79 29.42
C LEU A 584 25.20 -18.30 28.08
N PRO A 585 25.21 -17.53 26.99
CA PRO A 585 24.74 -18.03 25.68
C PRO A 585 25.59 -19.23 25.20
N ASN A 586 26.91 -19.20 25.37
CA ASN A 586 27.79 -20.30 24.96
C ASN A 586 27.58 -21.56 25.82
N ALA A 587 27.49 -21.39 27.15
CA ALA A 587 27.19 -22.49 28.05
C ALA A 587 25.85 -23.16 27.76
N ALA A 588 24.82 -22.35 27.40
CA ALA A 588 23.51 -22.86 27.02
C ALA A 588 23.55 -23.63 25.68
N VAL A 589 24.31 -23.15 24.69
CA VAL A 589 24.53 -23.86 23.42
C VAL A 589 25.25 -25.18 23.65
N ASP A 590 26.33 -25.18 24.44
CA ASP A 590 27.08 -26.40 24.77
C ASP A 590 26.24 -27.43 25.53
N TYR A 591 25.40 -26.96 26.44
CA TYR A 591 24.39 -27.79 27.11
C TYR A 591 23.40 -28.40 26.12
N ALA A 592 22.81 -27.57 25.27
CA ALA A 592 21.81 -27.98 24.30
C ALA A 592 22.36 -29.02 23.31
N ILE A 593 23.62 -28.85 22.84
CA ILE A 593 24.29 -29.81 21.96
C ILE A 593 24.46 -31.14 22.67
N ARG A 594 24.89 -31.14 23.94
CA ARG A 594 25.08 -32.37 24.75
C ARG A 594 23.74 -33.06 25.01
N ALA A 595 22.69 -32.30 25.37
CA ALA A 595 21.36 -32.84 25.65
C ALA A 595 20.71 -33.45 24.41
N THR A 596 21.03 -32.95 23.22
CA THR A 596 20.52 -33.44 21.93
C THR A 596 21.49 -34.31 21.15
N ALA A 597 22.51 -34.89 21.83
CA ALA A 597 23.49 -35.78 21.20
C ALA A 597 22.82 -37.02 20.55
N SER A 598 21.75 -37.52 21.13
CA SER A 598 20.93 -38.60 20.53
C SER A 598 19.97 -38.00 19.48
N ALA A 599 19.87 -38.68 18.33
CA ALA A 599 19.05 -38.22 17.21
C ALA A 599 17.52 -38.24 17.46
N ASP A 600 17.10 -38.95 18.50
CA ASP A 600 15.70 -39.16 18.92
C ASP A 600 15.23 -38.14 19.96
N VAL A 601 16.09 -37.20 20.40
CA VAL A 601 15.77 -36.20 21.42
C VAL A 601 15.49 -34.84 20.79
N GLU A 602 14.33 -34.24 21.10
CA GLU A 602 14.08 -32.81 20.99
C GLU A 602 14.10 -32.15 22.36
N LEU A 603 14.77 -31.01 22.45
CA LEU A 603 14.93 -30.25 23.68
C LEU A 603 14.17 -28.93 23.61
N THR A 604 13.32 -28.67 24.63
CA THR A 604 12.80 -27.34 24.87
C THR A 604 13.51 -26.70 26.07
N LEU A 605 14.21 -25.60 25.80
CA LEU A 605 14.79 -24.75 26.84
C LEU A 605 13.81 -23.64 27.22
N LEU A 606 13.39 -23.63 28.49
CA LEU A 606 12.51 -22.61 29.04
C LEU A 606 13.34 -21.55 29.78
N LEU A 607 13.16 -20.31 29.35
CA LEU A 607 13.89 -19.14 29.85
C LEU A 607 12.92 -18.24 30.64
N PRO A 608 12.95 -18.23 31.97
CA PRO A 608 12.18 -17.26 32.75
C PRO A 608 12.67 -15.85 32.46
N ARG A 609 11.74 -14.96 32.11
CA ARG A 609 12.04 -13.55 31.88
C ARG A 609 11.17 -12.66 32.76
N ARG A 610 11.79 -11.89 33.63
CA ARG A 610 11.08 -10.86 34.40
C ARG A 610 10.85 -9.65 33.51
N SER A 611 9.60 -9.25 33.34
CA SER A 611 9.20 -8.04 32.62
C SER A 611 8.75 -6.97 33.61
N TYR A 612 9.18 -5.75 33.34
CA TYR A 612 8.91 -4.56 34.14
C TYR A 612 8.30 -3.48 33.25
N SER A 613 7.80 -2.37 33.84
CA SER A 613 7.09 -1.34 33.09
C SER A 613 7.88 -0.76 31.92
N ARG A 614 7.17 -0.31 30.87
CA ARG A 614 7.72 0.10 29.59
C ARG A 614 8.73 1.25 29.60
N PHE A 615 8.74 2.10 30.63
CA PHE A 615 9.52 3.35 30.58
C PHE A 615 10.96 3.21 31.09
N LEU A 616 11.22 2.33 32.04
CA LEU A 616 12.56 2.06 32.58
C LEU A 616 13.04 0.63 32.32
N GLY A 617 12.15 -0.26 31.92
CA GLY A 617 12.46 -1.67 31.75
C GLY A 617 13.55 -2.02 30.72
N ARG A 618 13.68 -1.22 29.66
CA ARG A 618 14.72 -1.45 28.64
C ARG A 618 16.14 -1.07 29.07
N VAL A 619 16.26 -0.19 30.05
CA VAL A 619 17.55 0.35 30.53
C VAL A 619 18.04 -0.38 31.77
N LEU A 620 17.11 -0.91 32.59
CA LEU A 620 17.42 -1.50 33.90
C LEU A 620 17.43 -3.03 33.89
N HIS A 621 17.04 -3.69 32.81
CA HIS A 621 16.86 -5.14 32.81
C HIS A 621 17.65 -5.86 31.74
N ASP A 622 18.17 -6.97 32.22
CA ASP A 622 18.98 -7.95 31.55
C ASP A 622 18.22 -8.57 30.35
N GLN A 623 18.84 -8.55 29.18
CA GLN A 623 18.36 -9.20 27.96
C GLN A 623 18.92 -10.63 27.83
N THR A 624 19.37 -11.23 28.93
CA THR A 624 20.02 -12.55 28.95
C THR A 624 19.15 -13.64 28.32
N ALA A 625 17.83 -13.60 28.53
CA ALA A 625 16.93 -14.58 27.92
C ALA A 625 16.93 -14.49 26.37
N GLU A 626 16.92 -13.29 25.80
CA GLU A 626 17.00 -13.05 24.37
C GLU A 626 18.39 -13.39 23.81
N GLU A 627 19.44 -13.05 24.54
CA GLU A 627 20.83 -13.36 24.18
C GLU A 627 21.09 -14.86 24.15
N ILE A 628 20.51 -15.62 25.07
CA ILE A 628 20.56 -17.08 25.08
C ILE A 628 19.71 -17.70 23.98
N ALA A 629 18.48 -17.20 23.79
CA ALA A 629 17.55 -17.75 22.81
C ALA A 629 18.04 -17.61 21.36
N ALA A 630 18.74 -16.53 21.03
CA ALA A 630 19.19 -16.24 19.68
C ALA A 630 20.15 -17.31 19.10
N PRO A 631 21.26 -17.70 19.74
CA PRO A 631 22.12 -18.76 19.23
C PRO A 631 21.47 -20.15 19.32
N ILE A 632 20.65 -20.42 20.35
CA ILE A 632 19.94 -21.69 20.51
C ILE A 632 18.97 -21.93 19.36
N SER A 633 18.31 -20.90 18.86
CA SER A 633 17.38 -21.00 17.71
C SER A 633 18.07 -21.48 16.41
N GLN A 634 19.39 -21.47 16.35
CA GLN A 634 20.18 -21.98 15.22
C GLN A 634 20.47 -23.49 15.30
N LEU A 635 20.20 -24.10 16.46
CA LEU A 635 20.44 -25.52 16.66
C LEU A 635 19.26 -26.35 16.15
N PRO A 636 19.49 -27.43 15.39
CA PRO A 636 18.41 -28.35 15.01
C PRO A 636 17.90 -29.08 16.27
N ARG A 637 16.59 -29.35 16.31
CA ARG A 637 15.94 -30.09 17.40
C ARG A 637 15.98 -29.42 18.78
N VAL A 638 16.29 -28.12 18.85
CA VAL A 638 16.25 -27.33 20.07
C VAL A 638 15.31 -26.13 19.89
N VAL A 639 14.39 -25.98 20.83
CA VAL A 639 13.46 -24.84 20.87
C VAL A 639 13.71 -24.03 22.13
N ALA A 640 14.03 -22.74 21.98
CA ALA A 640 14.08 -21.81 23.11
C ALA A 640 12.74 -21.11 23.28
N THR A 641 12.15 -21.22 24.46
CA THR A 641 10.88 -20.58 24.82
C THR A 641 11.08 -19.60 25.97
N ILE A 642 10.92 -18.31 25.67
CA ILE A 642 10.97 -17.25 26.70
C ILE A 642 9.59 -17.15 27.36
N VAL A 643 9.54 -17.35 28.68
CA VAL A 643 8.32 -17.26 29.48
C VAL A 643 8.32 -15.96 30.28
N PRO A 644 7.55 -14.94 29.83
CA PRO A 644 7.52 -13.64 30.50
C PRO A 644 6.73 -13.69 31.80
N PHE A 645 7.24 -13.00 32.83
CA PHE A 645 6.62 -12.84 34.12
C PHE A 645 6.56 -11.34 34.48
N ASP A 646 5.36 -10.81 34.62
CA ASP A 646 5.15 -9.39 34.92
C ASP A 646 5.30 -9.11 36.42
N VAL A 647 6.44 -8.50 36.77
CA VAL A 647 6.79 -8.20 38.16
C VAL A 647 5.99 -6.99 38.68
N ASP A 648 5.78 -5.98 37.86
CA ASP A 648 5.07 -4.75 38.25
C ASP A 648 3.62 -5.05 38.67
N ARG A 649 3.00 -5.98 37.98
CA ARG A 649 1.62 -6.39 38.27
C ARG A 649 1.49 -7.04 39.67
N ILE A 650 2.52 -7.76 40.09
CA ILE A 650 2.53 -8.43 41.41
C ILE A 650 2.95 -7.47 42.50
N ALA A 651 3.97 -6.65 42.23
CA ALA A 651 4.48 -5.64 43.17
C ALA A 651 3.45 -4.54 43.47
N SER A 652 2.60 -4.21 42.51
CA SER A 652 1.55 -3.19 42.70
C SER A 652 0.30 -3.66 43.43
N ASN A 653 0.22 -4.94 43.88
CA ASN A 653 -1.00 -5.55 44.41
C ASN A 653 -2.24 -5.30 43.53
N ALA A 654 -2.05 -5.01 42.29
CA ALA A 654 -3.10 -4.92 41.29
C ALA A 654 -3.68 -6.33 41.08
N GLN A 655 -4.47 -6.80 42.02
CA GLN A 655 -5.39 -7.88 41.77
C GLN A 655 -6.17 -7.44 40.54
N LEU A 656 -6.00 -8.17 39.43
CA LEU A 656 -7.13 -8.33 38.53
C LEU A 656 -8.25 -8.84 39.43
N VAL A 657 -9.18 -7.96 39.73
CA VAL A 657 -10.48 -8.39 40.27
C VAL A 657 -11.13 -9.14 39.11
N ILE A 658 -10.74 -10.42 38.97
CA ILE A 658 -11.62 -11.39 38.30
C ILE A 658 -12.78 -11.41 39.19
N HIS A 659 -13.89 -10.74 38.84
CA HIS A 659 -15.14 -10.83 39.55
C HIS A 659 -15.39 -12.32 39.78
N PRO A 660 -15.74 -12.75 41.01
CA PRO A 660 -15.99 -14.17 41.30
C PRO A 660 -17.02 -14.82 40.38
N GLN A 661 -17.93 -14.01 39.82
CA GLN A 661 -18.90 -14.45 38.81
C GLN A 661 -18.23 -14.92 37.49
N HIS A 662 -16.96 -14.58 37.23
CA HIS A 662 -16.21 -15.07 36.08
C HIS A 662 -15.25 -16.21 36.42
N ALA A 663 -14.91 -16.40 37.69
CA ALA A 663 -14.15 -17.58 38.13
C ALA A 663 -15.02 -18.86 38.06
N GLU A 664 -16.35 -18.72 38.13
CA GLU A 664 -17.32 -19.76 37.85
C GLU A 664 -17.88 -19.78 36.42
N ALA A 665 -17.43 -18.88 35.53
CA ALA A 665 -17.50 -19.21 34.11
C ALA A 665 -16.71 -20.50 34.01
N LYS A 666 -17.36 -21.62 34.26
CA LYS A 666 -16.95 -22.96 33.86
C LYS A 666 -16.24 -22.72 32.55
N ILE A 667 -14.94 -23.04 32.48
CA ILE A 667 -14.38 -23.50 31.19
C ILE A 667 -15.48 -24.47 30.76
N ALA A 668 -16.34 -24.00 29.86
CA ALA A 668 -17.40 -24.86 29.34
C ALA A 668 -16.58 -26.05 28.86
N PRO A 669 -16.76 -27.24 29.42
CA PRO A 669 -15.98 -28.39 29.02
C PRO A 669 -16.06 -28.34 27.50
N ALA A 670 -14.90 -28.39 26.83
CA ALA A 670 -14.74 -28.23 25.37
C ALA A 670 -16.04 -28.79 24.80
N PRO A 671 -16.87 -27.99 24.11
CA PRO A 671 -18.27 -28.28 23.95
C PRO A 671 -18.28 -29.74 23.56
N LYS A 672 -18.77 -30.59 24.52
CA LYS A 672 -18.96 -32.03 24.24
C LYS A 672 -19.66 -31.96 22.92
N PRO A 673 -19.15 -32.61 21.83
CA PRO A 673 -19.74 -32.45 20.52
C PRO A 673 -21.23 -32.44 20.82
N LYS A 674 -21.88 -31.28 20.61
CA LYS A 674 -23.26 -31.07 21.00
C LYS A 674 -23.89 -32.32 20.47
N LYS A 675 -24.35 -33.24 21.33
CA LYS A 675 -25.31 -34.24 20.88
C LYS A 675 -26.33 -33.35 20.25
N THR A 676 -26.28 -33.25 18.94
CA THR A 676 -27.21 -32.50 18.13
C THR A 676 -28.55 -33.00 18.67
N GLN A 677 -29.27 -32.13 19.38
CA GLN A 677 -30.66 -32.45 19.65
C GLN A 677 -31.16 -32.83 18.27
N PRO A 678 -31.79 -34.00 18.11
CA PRO A 678 -32.27 -34.39 16.81
C PRO A 678 -33.04 -33.20 16.27
N ILE A 679 -32.48 -32.54 15.25
CA ILE A 679 -33.19 -31.48 14.58
C ILE A 679 -34.47 -32.20 14.18
N ASN A 680 -35.60 -31.72 14.62
CA ASN A 680 -36.89 -32.32 14.31
C ASN A 680 -37.09 -32.07 12.81
N VAL A 681 -36.42 -32.92 12.01
CA VAL A 681 -36.44 -32.86 10.53
C VAL A 681 -37.80 -33.45 10.20
N ALA A 682 -38.68 -32.60 9.69
CA ALA A 682 -39.96 -33.07 9.22
C ALA A 682 -39.72 -34.26 8.27
N PRO A 683 -40.43 -35.39 8.43
CA PRO A 683 -40.15 -36.60 7.68
C PRO A 683 -40.07 -36.36 6.19
N VAL A 684 -39.11 -37.03 5.53
CA VAL A 684 -38.96 -36.99 4.07
C VAL A 684 -40.20 -37.60 3.45
N SER A 685 -40.96 -36.84 2.71
CA SER A 685 -42.33 -37.21 2.32
C SER A 685 -42.47 -38.48 1.46
N HIS A 686 -41.41 -38.93 0.75
CA HIS A 686 -41.38 -40.24 0.05
C HIS A 686 -39.92 -40.62 -0.29
N TYR A 687 -39.51 -41.86 0.02
CA TYR A 687 -38.29 -42.45 -0.43
C TYR A 687 -38.53 -43.16 -1.80
N ALA A 688 -37.64 -42.94 -2.80
CA ALA A 688 -37.67 -43.71 -4.01
C ALA A 688 -37.17 -45.16 -3.79
N LYS A 689 -37.57 -46.11 -4.57
CA LYS A 689 -37.32 -47.57 -4.40
C LYS A 689 -35.86 -48.02 -4.26
N ASN A 690 -34.86 -47.16 -4.49
CA ASN A 690 -33.42 -47.49 -4.49
C ASN A 690 -32.57 -46.53 -3.63
N VAL A 691 -33.15 -45.85 -2.64
CA VAL A 691 -32.41 -44.90 -1.78
C VAL A 691 -31.91 -45.67 -0.53
N THR A 692 -30.61 -45.52 -0.26
CA THR A 692 -29.96 -46.06 0.92
C THR A 692 -30.11 -45.06 2.06
N LEU A 693 -30.49 -45.51 3.26
CA LEU A 693 -30.54 -44.68 4.43
C LEU A 693 -29.14 -44.13 4.78
N ILE A 694 -29.03 -42.88 5.19
CA ILE A 694 -27.74 -42.24 5.49
C ILE A 694 -26.95 -42.99 6.56
N SER A 695 -27.62 -43.64 7.53
CA SER A 695 -26.97 -44.48 8.53
C SER A 695 -26.40 -45.81 8.01
N GLU A 696 -26.81 -46.25 6.83
CA GLU A 696 -26.41 -47.52 6.23
C GLU A 696 -25.35 -47.41 5.16
N ILE A 697 -24.93 -46.17 4.77
CA ILE A 697 -23.89 -45.96 3.79
C ILE A 697 -22.53 -46.44 4.30
N GLN A 698 -21.76 -47.12 3.43
CA GLN A 698 -20.45 -47.68 3.77
C GLN A 698 -19.34 -47.03 2.94
N TRP A 699 -18.16 -46.93 3.55
CA TRP A 699 -16.97 -46.40 2.90
C TRP A 699 -16.59 -47.25 1.67
N ARG A 700 -16.27 -46.57 0.57
CA ARG A 700 -15.95 -47.16 -0.73
C ARG A 700 -17.12 -47.87 -1.43
N GLU A 701 -18.33 -47.67 -1.01
CA GLU A 701 -19.51 -48.13 -1.76
C GLU A 701 -20.18 -46.97 -2.50
N ARG A 702 -20.89 -47.28 -3.57
CA ARG A 702 -21.71 -46.32 -4.28
C ARG A 702 -23.09 -46.31 -3.65
N ALA A 703 -23.49 -45.18 -3.14
CA ALA A 703 -24.77 -45.02 -2.48
C ALA A 703 -25.60 -43.90 -3.14
N GLN A 704 -26.91 -44.13 -3.18
CA GLN A 704 -27.89 -43.12 -3.52
C GLN A 704 -28.64 -42.71 -2.24
N VAL A 705 -28.44 -41.49 -1.80
CA VAL A 705 -29.01 -40.93 -0.56
C VAL A 705 -30.03 -39.84 -0.86
N GLN A 706 -31.03 -39.69 -0.02
CA GLN A 706 -32.03 -38.66 -0.15
C GLN A 706 -32.18 -37.98 1.21
N GLY A 707 -32.14 -36.64 1.27
CA GLY A 707 -32.26 -35.92 2.54
C GLY A 707 -32.62 -34.46 2.32
N ARG A 708 -32.84 -33.79 3.42
CA ARG A 708 -33.08 -32.35 3.45
C ARG A 708 -31.76 -31.62 3.65
N VAL A 709 -31.52 -30.57 2.86
CA VAL A 709 -30.35 -29.72 2.96
C VAL A 709 -30.40 -28.92 4.26
N THR A 710 -29.41 -29.10 5.12
CA THR A 710 -29.31 -28.41 6.43
C THR A 710 -28.24 -27.33 6.42
N SER A 711 -27.21 -27.47 5.56
CA SER A 711 -26.11 -26.52 5.48
C SER A 711 -25.52 -26.49 4.07
N ILE A 712 -25.16 -25.30 3.61
CA ILE A 712 -24.45 -25.08 2.36
C ILE A 712 -23.27 -24.18 2.67
N LYS A 713 -22.03 -24.68 2.45
CA LYS A 713 -20.79 -23.96 2.76
C LYS A 713 -19.83 -23.97 1.57
N PRO A 714 -19.13 -22.87 1.26
CA PRO A 714 -18.03 -22.92 0.34
C PRO A 714 -16.86 -23.72 0.94
N ALA A 715 -16.36 -24.71 0.22
CA ALA A 715 -15.26 -25.58 0.63
C ALA A 715 -14.21 -25.66 -0.47
N PRO A 716 -13.41 -24.59 -0.70
CA PRO A 716 -12.38 -24.61 -1.73
C PRO A 716 -11.29 -25.61 -1.39
N ARG A 717 -10.84 -26.38 -2.38
CA ARG A 717 -9.76 -27.37 -2.25
C ARG A 717 -8.59 -26.97 -3.13
N GLY A 718 -7.52 -26.47 -2.52
CA GLY A 718 -6.42 -25.81 -3.24
C GLY A 718 -6.91 -24.55 -3.96
N ASP A 719 -6.58 -24.41 -5.25
CA ASP A 719 -7.01 -23.28 -6.08
C ASP A 719 -8.39 -23.49 -6.73
N ALA A 720 -9.00 -24.67 -6.57
CA ALA A 720 -10.30 -24.98 -7.15
C ALA A 720 -11.45 -24.55 -6.22
N PRO A 721 -12.49 -23.88 -6.77
CA PRO A 721 -13.70 -23.60 -6.00
C PRO A 721 -14.40 -24.91 -5.63
N GLY A 722 -15.00 -24.97 -4.44
CA GLY A 722 -15.75 -26.11 -3.96
C GLY A 722 -16.97 -25.68 -3.17
N LEU A 723 -18.01 -26.51 -3.20
CA LEU A 723 -19.22 -26.32 -2.43
C LEU A 723 -19.50 -27.58 -1.61
N GLN A 724 -19.68 -27.44 -0.31
CA GLN A 724 -20.07 -28.48 0.62
C GLN A 724 -21.54 -28.31 0.98
N VAL A 725 -22.30 -29.35 0.84
CA VAL A 725 -23.74 -29.40 1.15
C VAL A 725 -23.98 -30.52 2.15
N GLU A 726 -24.54 -30.23 3.30
CA GLU A 726 -24.92 -31.25 4.28
C GLU A 726 -26.40 -31.58 4.11
N ILE A 727 -26.69 -32.88 3.89
CA ILE A 727 -28.04 -33.38 3.83
C ILE A 727 -28.30 -34.35 4.97
N TRP A 728 -29.51 -34.31 5.50
CA TRP A 728 -29.94 -35.14 6.60
C TRP A 728 -31.25 -35.89 6.26
N ASP A 729 -31.32 -37.15 6.62
CA ASP A 729 -32.54 -37.93 6.67
C ASP A 729 -32.91 -38.24 8.14
N GLU A 730 -33.88 -39.10 8.37
CA GLU A 730 -34.34 -39.53 9.72
C GLU A 730 -33.27 -40.31 10.49
N THR A 731 -32.24 -40.84 9.78
CA THR A 731 -31.26 -41.77 10.31
C THR A 731 -29.89 -41.14 10.53
N GLY A 732 -29.54 -40.06 9.81
CA GLY A 732 -28.27 -39.38 9.97
C GLY A 732 -28.03 -38.25 8.97
N GLY A 733 -26.80 -37.74 8.95
CA GLY A 733 -26.35 -36.70 8.04
C GLY A 733 -25.12 -37.14 7.23
N VAL A 734 -25.01 -36.69 5.98
CA VAL A 734 -23.84 -36.91 5.11
C VAL A 734 -23.48 -35.61 4.40
N SER A 735 -22.17 -35.43 4.17
CA SER A 735 -21.64 -34.28 3.47
C SER A 735 -21.43 -34.60 1.98
N LEU A 736 -22.00 -33.78 1.12
CA LEU A 736 -21.79 -33.79 -0.32
C LEU A 736 -20.79 -32.71 -0.70
N GLN A 737 -19.72 -33.05 -1.42
CA GLN A 737 -18.72 -32.09 -1.87
C GLN A 737 -18.71 -31.98 -3.40
N PHE A 738 -18.93 -30.77 -3.89
CA PHE A 738 -18.94 -30.43 -5.30
C PHE A 738 -17.69 -29.64 -5.65
N LEU A 739 -16.73 -30.25 -6.32
CA LEU A 739 -15.51 -29.59 -6.76
C LEU A 739 -15.76 -28.84 -8.07
N GLY A 740 -15.13 -27.66 -8.20
CA GLY A 740 -15.28 -26.80 -9.38
C GLY A 740 -16.58 -25.96 -9.39
N ARG A 741 -17.43 -26.05 -8.38
CA ARG A 741 -18.70 -25.30 -8.29
C ARG A 741 -18.68 -24.32 -7.13
N ARG A 742 -19.27 -23.16 -7.32
CA ARG A 742 -19.45 -22.14 -6.28
C ARG A 742 -20.87 -22.08 -5.74
N GLU A 743 -21.81 -22.48 -6.58
CA GLU A 743 -23.24 -22.50 -6.29
C GLU A 743 -23.95 -23.56 -7.16
N ILE A 744 -25.08 -24.00 -6.72
CA ILE A 744 -25.99 -24.88 -7.45
C ILE A 744 -27.32 -24.14 -7.55
N ALA A 745 -27.78 -23.90 -8.78
CA ALA A 745 -29.03 -23.16 -9.02
C ALA A 745 -30.23 -23.92 -8.41
N GLY A 746 -31.05 -23.20 -7.64
CA GLY A 746 -32.23 -23.75 -6.98
C GLY A 746 -31.97 -24.54 -5.69
N LEU A 747 -30.71 -24.62 -5.23
CA LEU A 747 -30.35 -25.28 -3.99
C LEU A 747 -30.39 -24.27 -2.83
N GLU A 748 -31.27 -24.47 -1.88
CA GLU A 748 -31.40 -23.65 -0.68
C GLU A 748 -31.44 -24.53 0.58
N VAL A 749 -31.11 -23.97 1.74
CA VAL A 749 -31.27 -24.66 3.03
C VAL A 749 -32.77 -24.94 3.25
N GLY A 750 -33.09 -26.20 3.49
CA GLY A 750 -34.46 -26.69 3.58
C GLY A 750 -34.97 -27.43 2.33
N SER A 751 -34.30 -27.30 1.18
CA SER A 751 -34.63 -28.08 -0.04
C SER A 751 -34.43 -29.58 0.20
N GLN A 752 -35.22 -30.40 -0.50
CA GLN A 752 -34.95 -31.85 -0.58
C GLN A 752 -34.06 -32.15 -1.76
N MET A 753 -33.04 -33.00 -1.53
CA MET A 753 -32.08 -33.39 -2.54
C MET A 753 -31.87 -34.89 -2.49
N ARG A 754 -31.76 -35.47 -3.69
CA ARG A 754 -31.26 -36.84 -3.90
C ARG A 754 -29.86 -36.73 -4.49
N ALA A 755 -28.93 -37.51 -3.96
CA ALA A 755 -27.54 -37.50 -4.43
C ALA A 755 -27.02 -38.92 -4.55
N GLU A 756 -26.28 -39.21 -5.63
CA GLU A 756 -25.70 -40.51 -5.87
C GLU A 756 -24.21 -40.38 -6.19
N GLY A 757 -23.38 -41.12 -5.49
CA GLY A 757 -21.93 -41.10 -5.71
C GLY A 757 -21.18 -42.12 -4.86
N MET A 758 -19.85 -42.12 -5.02
CA MET A 758 -18.96 -42.95 -4.23
C MET A 758 -18.76 -42.34 -2.82
N VAL A 759 -18.98 -43.12 -1.78
CA VAL A 759 -18.79 -42.71 -0.40
C VAL A 759 -17.30 -42.76 -0.06
N GLY A 760 -16.73 -41.62 0.24
CA GLY A 760 -15.38 -41.40 0.77
C GLY A 760 -15.36 -41.09 2.26
N GLU A 761 -14.18 -40.94 2.83
CA GLU A 761 -13.98 -40.50 4.20
C GLU A 761 -13.07 -39.28 4.20
N GLU A 762 -13.44 -38.23 4.95
CA GLU A 762 -12.66 -37.03 5.16
C GLU A 762 -12.79 -36.61 6.64
N GLU A 763 -11.65 -36.45 7.30
CA GLU A 763 -11.57 -36.06 8.73
C GLU A 763 -12.40 -36.98 9.67
N GLY A 764 -12.52 -38.26 9.32
CA GLY A 764 -13.29 -39.23 10.13
C GLY A 764 -14.81 -39.17 9.93
N ALA A 765 -15.29 -38.42 8.92
CA ALA A 765 -16.69 -38.36 8.53
C ALA A 765 -16.88 -38.88 7.10
N LEU A 766 -18.04 -39.55 6.85
CA LEU A 766 -18.36 -40.02 5.48
C LEU A 766 -18.80 -38.84 4.60
N VAL A 767 -18.24 -38.77 3.40
CA VAL A 767 -18.52 -37.74 2.41
C VAL A 767 -18.79 -38.36 1.04
N ILE A 768 -19.62 -37.73 0.21
CA ILE A 768 -19.81 -38.13 -1.18
C ILE A 768 -19.21 -37.02 -2.07
N LEU A 769 -18.18 -37.40 -2.85
CA LEU A 769 -17.44 -36.47 -3.71
C LEU A 769 -18.08 -36.40 -5.10
N ASN A 770 -18.36 -35.17 -5.56
CA ASN A 770 -18.95 -34.89 -6.88
C ASN A 770 -20.15 -35.76 -7.19
N PRO A 771 -21.17 -35.89 -6.33
CA PRO A 771 -22.31 -36.72 -6.62
C PRO A 771 -23.11 -36.21 -7.83
N SER A 772 -23.73 -37.12 -8.58
CA SER A 772 -24.89 -36.77 -9.40
C SER A 772 -26.05 -36.43 -8.44
N TYR A 773 -26.83 -35.41 -8.77
CA TYR A 773 -27.88 -34.95 -7.86
C TYR A 773 -29.15 -34.55 -8.60
N GLU A 774 -30.25 -34.62 -7.87
CA GLU A 774 -31.58 -34.17 -8.29
C GLU A 774 -32.20 -33.36 -7.14
N LEU A 775 -32.69 -32.16 -7.44
CA LEU A 775 -33.46 -31.37 -6.49
C LEU A 775 -34.91 -31.84 -6.55
N LEU A 776 -35.43 -32.24 -5.42
CA LEU A 776 -36.80 -32.74 -5.30
C LEU A 776 -37.72 -31.55 -4.93
N VAL A 777 -38.71 -31.27 -5.75
CA VAL A 777 -39.65 -30.17 -5.61
C VAL A 777 -40.70 -30.48 -4.55
#